data_78f880f3c1cab9555637ea3635fd8ec3
#
_entry.id   78f880f3c1cab9555637ea3635fd8ec3
#
_cell.length_a   1.000
_cell.length_b   1.000
_cell.length_c   1.000
_cell.angle_alpha   90.00
_cell.angle_beta   90.00
_cell.angle_gamma   90.00
#
_symmetry.space_group_name_H-M   'P 1'
#
loop_
_entity.id
_entity.type
_entity.pdbx_description
1 polymer ?
#
loop_
_entity_poly.entity_id
_entity_poly.type
_entity_poly.pdbx_seq_one_letter_code
_entity_poly.pdbx_strand_id
1 'polypeptide(L)'
;MTVDGVVAYPQHWEADVVLRDGGTAHVRPIVPSDAAALQQFHVRQSERSTYFRFFAPLERLPESDLRRFTQVDHRDRVALVAIAGEADAERIIAVARYDRVDTRSAEVAFNVADDHHGRGLGSVLLEHLAVAARERGLARFTAEVLPQNAQMIAVFREAGYAVSQRLDDGILTVSFDLDPTERSREVMADREHRAEARSMRGLLDPASVLVVVAGEDDSDRERRLASAVVRHLVGSGSPGRRPVVHVVDPAVPDDDIADATGDLHRYATVEEVPSAVDLLVLAVPAATSADVVRRCARLRPRGVVVLSGGFAEVGPHGLALQRDLLRSAHAAGMRVVGPASFGFVRQGTGEDGSFRTVNASLAQDLPEPGRLALLCQSAPLAVGLLESARRRRIGVSTFLSSGNRADVSGNDAMQFWTDDPATDVVGLYLESIGNPRKFSRVARRLAATKPVVVLTAGRSGHVLPAGHAVRLTRVPRQALEELLRQSGVIRVDSQHQLLDVAQLLVHQPLPAGRRVAVVADSEPLAALAAEAAASAGLTVSGRWTVPGDDPAAVEAQLTALATDHDAHDAVVVVHVPTVGATDPAVPRAVARAAAASGTATVACILGLRGITPELTAQDADGVPRTVPAYAAPEDAVLALAAAVRYSAWRSADRGRPLRLEGVDTAGARRLVAERMRDAGPGVLTLEQPEAAALLRCYGIELWPTVVVRDADEAVAAADRLGWPVALKSTAGHLRHRIDLGGVRLDLTDPASLVAATDQMRTHLRGFGEADRPFEVQRMSAPGAACVIRSGEDPRFGPVVSFGLAGDAVDLLGDMSHGIAPLTDVDVREMIRAVRAGPRLFGYRGLPPVDVAALEDVLARVSVLADDLPEVHQLELHPVVVGERGAAVLGAQVQLAGTDRVDSGRRVLPT
;
A
#
# COMPACT_ATOMS: atom_id res chain seq x y z
N MET A 1 -6.71 -21.67 22.71
CA MET A 1 -6.80 -22.75 23.73
C MET A 1 -7.42 -22.13 24.98
N THR A 2 -8.59 -22.61 25.36
CA THR A 2 -9.28 -22.17 26.59
C THR A 2 -8.82 -23.08 27.74
N VAL A 3 -8.16 -22.50 28.72
CA VAL A 3 -8.03 -23.11 30.04
C VAL A 3 -9.03 -22.37 30.92
N ASP A 4 -10.01 -23.05 31.46
CA ASP A 4 -11.04 -22.54 32.41
C ASP A 4 -11.89 -21.33 31.95
N GLY A 5 -12.29 -21.27 30.67
CA GLY A 5 -13.23 -20.23 30.19
C GLY A 5 -12.61 -18.83 29.97
N VAL A 6 -11.33 -18.63 30.28
CA VAL A 6 -10.60 -17.38 30.05
C VAL A 6 -9.99 -17.42 28.65
N VAL A 7 -10.29 -16.42 27.82
CA VAL A 7 -9.62 -16.25 26.52
C VAL A 7 -8.17 -15.89 26.79
N ALA A 8 -7.23 -16.57 26.11
CA ALA A 8 -5.81 -16.25 26.21
C ALA A 8 -5.56 -14.77 25.86
N TYR A 9 -4.54 -14.19 26.46
CA TYR A 9 -4.13 -12.80 26.19
C TYR A 9 -4.00 -12.56 24.66
N PRO A 10 -4.75 -11.61 24.08
CA PRO A 10 -4.78 -11.40 22.64
C PRO A 10 -3.60 -10.54 22.16
N GLN A 11 -2.41 -11.11 22.11
CA GLN A 11 -1.18 -10.44 21.71
C GLN A 11 -1.31 -9.75 20.34
N HIS A 12 -2.14 -10.28 19.44
CA HIS A 12 -2.41 -9.69 18.12
C HIS A 12 -3.14 -8.34 18.20
N TRP A 13 -3.61 -7.90 19.38
CA TRP A 13 -4.15 -6.56 19.58
C TRP A 13 -3.10 -5.54 19.99
N GLU A 14 -1.86 -5.96 20.26
CA GLU A 14 -0.77 -5.03 20.50
C GLU A 14 -0.39 -4.29 19.23
N ALA A 15 -0.10 -3.00 19.33
CA ALA A 15 0.26 -2.17 18.20
C ALA A 15 1.01 -0.90 18.62
N ASP A 16 2.10 -0.57 17.92
CA ASP A 16 2.66 0.77 17.94
C ASP A 16 1.90 1.65 16.95
N VAL A 17 1.57 2.86 17.34
CA VAL A 17 0.71 3.77 16.57
C VAL A 17 1.32 5.17 16.48
N VAL A 18 1.12 5.84 15.34
CA VAL A 18 1.48 7.26 15.17
C VAL A 18 0.32 8.13 15.62
N LEU A 19 0.61 9.08 16.49
CA LEU A 19 -0.33 10.05 17.01
C LEU A 19 -0.45 11.28 16.11
N ARG A 20 -1.45 12.12 16.37
CA ARG A 20 -1.74 13.32 15.57
C ARG A 20 -0.58 14.33 15.54
N ASP A 21 0.23 14.38 16.57
CA ASP A 21 1.43 15.24 16.68
C ASP A 21 2.68 14.64 16.00
N GLY A 22 2.58 13.42 15.47
CA GLY A 22 3.66 12.68 14.82
C GLY A 22 4.48 11.80 15.75
N GLY A 23 4.26 11.87 17.07
CA GLY A 23 4.88 10.96 18.04
C GLY A 23 4.24 9.58 18.02
N THR A 24 4.83 8.62 18.75
CA THR A 24 4.35 7.24 18.84
C THR A 24 3.76 6.92 20.21
N ALA A 25 2.93 5.87 20.28
CA ALA A 25 2.46 5.25 21.53
C ALA A 25 2.26 3.76 21.29
N HIS A 26 2.44 2.96 22.35
CA HIS A 26 2.14 1.53 22.31
C HIS A 26 0.73 1.27 22.83
N VAL A 27 -0.11 0.61 22.03
CA VAL A 27 -1.46 0.18 22.42
C VAL A 27 -1.45 -1.31 22.66
N ARG A 28 -1.95 -1.74 23.84
CA ARG A 28 -2.05 -3.15 24.21
C ARG A 28 -3.28 -3.44 25.09
N PRO A 29 -3.72 -4.70 25.18
CA PRO A 29 -4.67 -5.12 26.21
C PRO A 29 -4.11 -4.86 27.61
N ILE A 30 -4.99 -4.45 28.53
CA ILE A 30 -4.64 -4.29 29.94
C ILE A 30 -4.39 -5.65 30.58
N VAL A 31 -3.46 -5.70 31.54
CA VAL A 31 -3.14 -6.90 32.33
C VAL A 31 -3.27 -6.64 33.83
N PRO A 32 -3.45 -7.67 34.68
CA PRO A 32 -3.62 -7.47 36.09
C PRO A 32 -2.47 -6.72 36.78
N SER A 33 -1.24 -6.84 36.29
CA SER A 33 -0.07 -6.09 36.77
C SER A 33 -0.15 -4.58 36.56
N ASP A 34 -1.06 -4.10 35.68
CA ASP A 34 -1.26 -2.67 35.42
C ASP A 34 -1.99 -1.93 36.54
N ALA A 35 -2.47 -2.63 37.61
CA ALA A 35 -3.28 -2.02 38.67
C ALA A 35 -2.61 -0.78 39.31
N ALA A 36 -1.31 -0.86 39.59
CA ALA A 36 -0.57 0.27 40.14
C ALA A 36 -0.42 1.44 39.15
N ALA A 37 -0.13 1.14 37.87
CA ALA A 37 -0.01 2.14 36.82
C ALA A 37 -1.37 2.80 36.51
N LEU A 38 -2.46 2.03 36.51
CA LEU A 38 -3.83 2.54 36.34
C LEU A 38 -4.23 3.46 37.48
N GLN A 39 -3.88 3.11 38.74
CA GLN A 39 -4.11 3.98 39.90
C GLN A 39 -3.34 5.31 39.76
N GLN A 40 -2.06 5.24 39.37
CA GLN A 40 -1.26 6.44 39.14
C GLN A 40 -1.80 7.31 38.00
N PHE A 41 -2.25 6.69 36.91
CA PHE A 41 -2.92 7.36 35.81
C PHE A 41 -4.16 8.11 36.31
N HIS A 42 -5.00 7.46 37.11
CA HIS A 42 -6.20 8.06 37.67
C HIS A 42 -5.90 9.26 38.59
N VAL A 43 -4.95 9.11 39.53
CA VAL A 43 -4.58 10.18 40.47
C VAL A 43 -3.98 11.42 39.79
N ARG A 44 -3.40 11.28 38.60
CA ARG A 44 -2.86 12.40 37.83
C ARG A 44 -3.91 13.17 37.01
N GLN A 45 -5.13 12.64 36.90
CA GLN A 45 -6.22 13.32 36.20
C GLN A 45 -6.71 14.54 36.98
N SER A 46 -7.17 15.57 36.25
CA SER A 46 -7.89 16.68 36.85
C SER A 46 -9.24 16.23 37.41
N GLU A 47 -9.75 16.95 38.38
CA GLU A 47 -11.11 16.72 38.93
C GLU A 47 -12.17 16.72 37.81
N ARG A 48 -12.01 17.57 36.82
CA ARG A 48 -12.90 17.64 35.65
C ARG A 48 -12.88 16.37 34.83
N SER A 49 -11.69 15.82 34.52
CA SER A 49 -11.55 14.59 33.73
C SER A 49 -12.08 13.39 34.49
N THR A 50 -11.84 13.33 35.80
CA THR A 50 -12.40 12.32 36.70
C THR A 50 -13.90 12.38 36.74
N TYR A 51 -14.49 13.58 36.93
CA TYR A 51 -15.94 13.78 36.92
C TYR A 51 -16.58 13.40 35.59
N PHE A 52 -15.98 13.73 34.46
CA PHE A 52 -16.50 13.35 33.15
C PHE A 52 -16.48 11.84 32.90
N ARG A 53 -15.61 11.12 33.59
CA ARG A 53 -15.48 9.65 33.44
C ARG A 53 -16.37 8.87 34.40
N PHE A 54 -16.50 9.30 35.65
CA PHE A 54 -17.14 8.55 36.73
C PHE A 54 -18.46 9.18 37.22
N PHE A 55 -18.82 10.34 36.69
CA PHE A 55 -19.99 11.14 37.10
C PHE A 55 -20.01 11.51 38.59
N ALA A 56 -18.86 11.33 39.26
CA ALA A 56 -18.65 11.63 40.67
C ALA A 56 -17.21 12.06 40.92
N PRO A 57 -16.94 12.88 41.96
CA PRO A 57 -15.59 13.13 42.40
C PRO A 57 -14.99 11.83 43.00
N LEU A 58 -13.87 11.40 42.45
CA LEU A 58 -13.20 10.16 42.86
C LEU A 58 -11.69 10.39 42.88
N GLU A 59 -11.14 10.64 44.05
CA GLU A 59 -9.68 10.91 44.22
C GLU A 59 -8.82 9.67 43.93
N ARG A 60 -9.30 8.49 44.33
CA ARG A 60 -8.61 7.20 44.12
C ARG A 60 -9.61 6.12 43.72
N LEU A 61 -9.20 5.24 42.83
CA LEU A 61 -10.01 4.06 42.49
C LEU A 61 -10.01 3.09 43.66
N PRO A 62 -11.18 2.58 44.08
CA PRO A 62 -11.27 1.48 45.05
C PRO A 62 -10.56 0.22 44.54
N GLU A 63 -10.08 -0.62 45.44
CA GLU A 63 -9.42 -1.88 45.04
C GLU A 63 -10.34 -2.83 44.24
N SER A 64 -11.64 -2.82 44.56
CA SER A 64 -12.66 -3.55 43.79
C SER A 64 -12.72 -3.13 42.35
N ASP A 65 -12.64 -1.81 42.10
CA ASP A 65 -12.68 -1.24 40.76
C ASP A 65 -11.36 -1.46 40.03
N LEU A 66 -10.21 -1.33 40.72
CA LEU A 66 -8.91 -1.65 40.14
C LEU A 66 -8.86 -3.12 39.66
N ARG A 67 -9.34 -4.04 40.48
CA ARG A 67 -9.43 -5.46 40.08
C ARG A 67 -10.39 -5.64 38.88
N ARG A 68 -11.58 -5.07 38.94
CA ARG A 68 -12.56 -5.13 37.86
C ARG A 68 -12.01 -4.56 36.55
N PHE A 69 -11.21 -3.50 36.62
CA PHE A 69 -10.69 -2.80 35.46
C PHE A 69 -9.46 -3.44 34.86
N THR A 70 -8.69 -4.20 35.59
CA THR A 70 -7.46 -4.85 35.11
C THR A 70 -7.60 -6.36 34.90
N GLN A 71 -8.55 -7.02 35.59
CA GLN A 71 -8.84 -8.43 35.39
C GLN A 71 -10.00 -8.59 34.40
N VAL A 72 -9.68 -8.54 33.12
CA VAL A 72 -10.64 -8.64 32.01
C VAL A 72 -10.53 -10.02 31.37
N ASP A 73 -11.64 -10.50 30.80
CA ASP A 73 -11.71 -11.82 30.12
C ASP A 73 -11.37 -11.76 28.62
N HIS A 74 -11.09 -10.58 28.11
CA HIS A 74 -10.81 -10.31 26.70
C HIS A 74 -11.91 -10.77 25.73
N ARG A 75 -13.14 -10.92 26.21
CA ARG A 75 -14.31 -11.34 25.45
C ARG A 75 -15.52 -10.44 25.73
N ASP A 76 -16.05 -10.49 26.94
CA ASP A 76 -17.21 -9.71 27.37
C ASP A 76 -16.77 -8.40 28.04
N ARG A 77 -15.58 -8.39 28.60
CA ARG A 77 -14.88 -7.19 29.09
C ARG A 77 -13.52 -7.08 28.45
N VAL A 78 -13.30 -6.00 27.73
CA VAL A 78 -12.03 -5.69 27.09
C VAL A 78 -11.59 -4.28 27.47
N ALA A 79 -10.33 -4.13 27.79
CA ALA A 79 -9.71 -2.83 27.98
C ALA A 79 -8.38 -2.77 27.21
N LEU A 80 -8.17 -1.68 26.48
CA LEU A 80 -6.92 -1.34 25.81
C LEU A 80 -6.31 -0.15 26.50
N VAL A 81 -5.01 -0.20 26.72
CA VAL A 81 -4.21 0.90 27.26
C VAL A 81 -3.27 1.43 26.19
N ALA A 82 -3.11 2.74 26.14
CA ALA A 82 -2.01 3.37 25.41
C ALA A 82 -0.92 3.74 26.39
N ILE A 83 0.31 3.39 26.05
CA ILE A 83 1.49 3.51 26.93
C ILE A 83 2.51 4.40 26.23
N ALA A 84 3.20 5.23 27.02
CA ALA A 84 4.39 5.97 26.63
C ALA A 84 5.51 5.75 27.64
N GLY A 85 6.77 5.78 27.19
CA GLY A 85 7.94 5.48 28.00
C GLY A 85 8.36 4.03 27.94
N GLU A 86 9.51 3.70 28.48
CA GLU A 86 10.10 2.36 28.50
C GLU A 86 10.44 1.93 29.92
N ALA A 87 10.28 0.64 30.23
CA ALA A 87 10.63 0.00 31.50
C ALA A 87 10.08 0.79 32.72
N ASP A 88 10.94 1.22 33.63
CA ASP A 88 10.54 1.91 34.87
C ASP A 88 9.88 3.29 34.63
N ALA A 89 10.01 3.87 33.44
CA ALA A 89 9.38 5.12 33.04
C ALA A 89 8.08 4.90 32.24
N GLU A 90 7.66 3.65 32.02
CA GLU A 90 6.41 3.30 31.34
C GLU A 90 5.21 3.85 32.11
N ARG A 91 4.33 4.57 31.39
CA ARG A 91 3.11 5.10 31.98
C ARG A 91 1.91 4.94 31.05
N ILE A 92 0.78 4.63 31.65
CA ILE A 92 -0.50 4.68 30.92
C ILE A 92 -0.84 6.15 30.64
N ILE A 93 -1.12 6.45 29.36
CA ILE A 93 -1.50 7.77 28.88
C ILE A 93 -2.95 7.83 28.40
N ALA A 94 -3.57 6.67 28.13
CA ALA A 94 -4.99 6.58 27.84
C ALA A 94 -5.50 5.15 28.07
N VAL A 95 -6.79 5.03 28.33
CA VAL A 95 -7.50 3.76 28.51
C VAL A 95 -8.82 3.83 27.75
N ALA A 96 -9.14 2.79 26.98
CA ALA A 96 -10.45 2.57 26.40
C ALA A 96 -10.92 1.16 26.75
N ARG A 97 -12.21 1.02 27.08
CA ARG A 97 -12.80 -0.28 27.44
C ARG A 97 -14.20 -0.44 26.89
N TYR A 98 -14.61 -1.70 26.74
CA TYR A 98 -16.01 -2.02 26.61
C TYR A 98 -16.41 -3.12 27.63
N ASP A 99 -17.66 -3.01 28.08
CA ASP A 99 -18.38 -4.03 28.84
C ASP A 99 -19.59 -4.48 28.01
N ARG A 100 -19.72 -5.77 27.71
CA ARG A 100 -20.85 -6.32 26.93
C ARG A 100 -22.15 -6.18 27.73
N VAL A 101 -23.15 -5.61 27.08
CA VAL A 101 -24.50 -5.42 27.67
C VAL A 101 -25.47 -6.51 27.20
N ASP A 102 -25.36 -6.90 25.92
CA ASP A 102 -26.17 -7.97 25.34
C ASP A 102 -25.37 -8.77 24.30
N THR A 103 -26.02 -9.68 23.58
CA THR A 103 -25.36 -10.55 22.61
C THR A 103 -24.67 -9.79 21.46
N ARG A 104 -25.06 -8.55 21.16
CA ARG A 104 -24.60 -7.75 20.03
C ARG A 104 -24.09 -6.36 20.39
N SER A 105 -24.31 -5.89 21.63
CA SER A 105 -24.01 -4.53 22.06
C SER A 105 -23.06 -4.51 23.26
N ALA A 106 -22.23 -3.49 23.34
CA ALA A 106 -21.40 -3.20 24.48
C ALA A 106 -21.39 -1.71 24.83
N GLU A 107 -21.29 -1.41 26.12
CA GLU A 107 -21.03 -0.07 26.62
C GLU A 107 -19.53 0.24 26.57
N VAL A 108 -19.17 1.44 26.09
CA VAL A 108 -17.77 1.88 25.97
C VAL A 108 -17.46 3.08 26.82
N ALA A 109 -16.23 3.14 27.30
CA ALA A 109 -15.73 4.26 28.06
C ALA A 109 -14.25 4.54 27.74
N PHE A 110 -13.92 5.82 27.73
CA PHE A 110 -12.57 6.33 27.38
C PHE A 110 -12.06 7.26 28.48
N ASN A 111 -10.77 7.24 28.71
CA ASN A 111 -10.08 8.21 29.54
C ASN A 111 -8.68 8.47 28.97
N VAL A 112 -8.33 9.73 28.79
CA VAL A 112 -7.03 10.17 28.24
C VAL A 112 -6.40 11.12 29.23
N ALA A 113 -5.09 10.99 29.46
CA ALA A 113 -4.35 11.88 30.35
C ALA A 113 -4.45 13.33 29.90
N ASP A 114 -4.61 14.26 30.85
CA ASP A 114 -4.82 15.69 30.55
C ASP A 114 -3.68 16.28 29.72
N ASP A 115 -2.43 15.90 30.00
CA ASP A 115 -1.21 16.30 29.27
C ASP A 115 -1.09 15.66 27.87
N HIS A 116 -1.99 14.73 27.54
CA HIS A 116 -2.04 14.04 26.24
C HIS A 116 -3.32 14.32 25.45
N HIS A 117 -4.16 15.26 25.89
CA HIS A 117 -5.33 15.70 25.13
C HIS A 117 -4.94 16.31 23.77
N GLY A 118 -5.80 16.17 22.77
CA GLY A 118 -5.59 16.72 21.43
C GLY A 118 -4.65 15.89 20.53
N ARG A 119 -3.95 14.88 21.06
CA ARG A 119 -3.02 14.01 20.31
C ARG A 119 -3.70 12.90 19.49
N GLY A 120 -5.04 12.78 19.56
CA GLY A 120 -5.80 11.80 18.77
C GLY A 120 -5.93 10.41 19.41
N LEU A 121 -5.49 10.23 20.66
CA LEU A 121 -5.54 8.94 21.40
C LEU A 121 -6.96 8.36 21.49
N GLY A 122 -7.97 9.20 21.76
CA GLY A 122 -9.37 8.74 21.83
C GLY A 122 -9.84 8.11 20.53
N SER A 123 -9.49 8.72 19.39
CA SER A 123 -9.86 8.19 18.06
C SER A 123 -9.11 6.90 17.72
N VAL A 124 -7.81 6.84 18.02
CA VAL A 124 -6.99 5.62 17.82
C VAL A 124 -7.53 4.46 18.65
N LEU A 125 -7.77 4.70 19.94
CA LEU A 125 -8.30 3.68 20.84
C LEU A 125 -9.71 3.23 20.43
N LEU A 126 -10.57 4.13 19.94
CA LEU A 126 -11.89 3.77 19.41
C LEU A 126 -11.77 2.86 18.20
N GLU A 127 -10.89 3.16 17.25
CA GLU A 127 -10.62 2.34 16.08
C GLU A 127 -10.15 0.92 16.48
N HIS A 128 -9.18 0.82 17.38
CA HIS A 128 -8.67 -0.47 17.87
C HIS A 128 -9.71 -1.25 18.68
N LEU A 129 -10.46 -0.58 19.55
CA LEU A 129 -11.49 -1.20 20.37
C LEU A 129 -12.66 -1.71 19.52
N ALA A 130 -13.05 -0.98 18.46
CA ALA A 130 -14.09 -1.39 17.53
C ALA A 130 -13.71 -2.65 16.76
N VAL A 131 -12.42 -2.78 16.36
CA VAL A 131 -11.91 -3.99 15.72
C VAL A 131 -11.96 -5.17 16.69
N ALA A 132 -11.46 -5.00 17.92
CA ALA A 132 -11.51 -6.04 18.95
C ALA A 132 -12.95 -6.48 19.26
N ALA A 133 -13.90 -5.54 19.30
CA ALA A 133 -15.31 -5.82 19.53
C ALA A 133 -15.94 -6.64 18.39
N ARG A 134 -15.64 -6.29 17.14
CA ARG A 134 -16.11 -7.05 15.96
C ARG A 134 -15.57 -8.47 15.95
N GLU A 135 -14.30 -8.67 16.31
CA GLU A 135 -13.71 -10.02 16.46
C GLU A 135 -14.45 -10.86 17.52
N ARG A 136 -15.08 -10.21 18.50
CA ARG A 136 -15.91 -10.85 19.56
C ARG A 136 -17.39 -10.90 19.24
N GLY A 137 -17.78 -10.59 17.99
CA GLY A 137 -19.16 -10.69 17.51
C GLY A 137 -20.08 -9.56 17.96
N LEU A 138 -19.54 -8.45 18.46
CA LEU A 138 -20.32 -7.25 18.76
C LEU A 138 -20.59 -6.46 17.48
N ALA A 139 -21.78 -5.86 17.42
CA ALA A 139 -22.23 -5.08 16.27
C ALA A 139 -22.48 -3.62 16.60
N ARG A 140 -22.58 -3.27 17.88
CA ARG A 140 -22.94 -1.91 18.32
C ARG A 140 -22.18 -1.50 19.58
N PHE A 141 -21.78 -0.23 19.62
CA PHE A 141 -21.33 0.45 20.83
C PHE A 141 -22.36 1.43 21.34
N THR A 142 -22.45 1.53 22.67
CA THR A 142 -23.20 2.56 23.39
C THR A 142 -22.25 3.25 24.37
N ALA A 143 -22.42 4.55 24.57
CA ALA A 143 -21.65 5.31 25.55
C ALA A 143 -22.55 6.30 26.28
N GLU A 144 -22.40 6.43 27.59
CA GLU A 144 -23.00 7.48 28.39
C GLU A 144 -22.00 8.63 28.52
N VAL A 145 -22.41 9.83 28.15
CA VAL A 145 -21.56 11.02 28.12
C VAL A 145 -22.30 12.20 28.70
N LEU A 146 -21.64 12.98 29.56
CA LEU A 146 -22.21 14.26 30.00
C LEU A 146 -22.25 15.25 28.83
N PRO A 147 -23.35 16.03 28.66
CA PRO A 147 -23.45 17.01 27.56
C PRO A 147 -22.30 18.04 27.50
N GLN A 148 -21.70 18.32 28.66
CA GLN A 148 -20.55 19.23 28.80
C GLN A 148 -19.23 18.64 28.30
N ASN A 149 -19.15 17.32 28.10
CA ASN A 149 -17.97 16.64 27.55
C ASN A 149 -17.96 16.68 26.01
N ALA A 150 -17.87 17.89 25.46
CA ALA A 150 -17.89 18.13 24.02
C ALA A 150 -16.77 17.38 23.28
N GLN A 151 -15.62 17.15 23.91
CA GLN A 151 -14.49 16.44 23.31
C GLN A 151 -14.83 14.98 23.04
N MET A 152 -15.45 14.28 24.00
CA MET A 152 -15.80 12.87 23.80
C MET A 152 -16.92 12.71 22.75
N ILE A 153 -17.92 13.60 22.79
CA ILE A 153 -18.99 13.64 21.78
C ILE A 153 -18.39 13.86 20.37
N ALA A 154 -17.37 14.73 20.26
CA ALA A 154 -16.67 14.98 19.00
C ALA A 154 -15.95 13.72 18.50
N VAL A 155 -15.28 12.96 19.38
CA VAL A 155 -14.59 11.70 19.01
C VAL A 155 -15.57 10.73 18.35
N PHE A 156 -16.74 10.51 18.91
CA PHE A 156 -17.75 9.60 18.34
C PHE A 156 -18.33 10.13 17.01
N ARG A 157 -18.69 11.41 16.95
CA ARG A 157 -19.29 12.01 15.76
C ARG A 157 -18.29 12.09 14.59
N GLU A 158 -17.03 12.42 14.91
CA GLU A 158 -15.96 12.54 13.93
C GLU A 158 -15.36 11.17 13.54
N ALA A 159 -15.77 10.06 14.18
CA ALA A 159 -15.33 8.72 13.79
C ALA A 159 -15.91 8.25 12.45
N GLY A 160 -16.91 8.95 11.91
CA GLY A 160 -17.53 8.64 10.62
C GLY A 160 -18.58 7.54 10.67
N TYR A 161 -18.94 7.05 11.86
CA TYR A 161 -20.08 6.14 12.05
C TYR A 161 -21.41 6.90 12.05
N ALA A 162 -22.49 6.19 11.76
CA ALA A 162 -23.84 6.73 11.91
C ALA A 162 -24.20 6.74 13.40
N VAL A 163 -24.07 7.91 14.02
CA VAL A 163 -24.26 8.09 15.47
C VAL A 163 -25.69 8.52 15.76
N SER A 164 -26.39 7.77 16.64
CA SER A 164 -27.65 8.20 17.25
C SER A 164 -27.38 8.73 18.65
N GLN A 165 -28.15 9.76 19.05
CA GLN A 165 -28.02 10.41 20.36
C GLN A 165 -29.39 10.53 21.03
N ARG A 166 -29.47 10.18 22.30
CA ARG A 166 -30.64 10.33 23.12
C ARG A 166 -30.26 10.96 24.46
N LEU A 167 -30.90 12.04 24.81
CA LEU A 167 -30.75 12.67 26.12
C LEU A 167 -31.82 12.11 27.08
N ASP A 168 -31.37 11.54 28.21
CA ASP A 168 -32.21 10.98 29.26
C ASP A 168 -31.62 11.37 30.62
N ASP A 169 -32.41 11.92 31.54
CA ASP A 169 -32.01 12.36 32.88
C ASP A 169 -30.69 13.17 32.95
N GLY A 170 -30.42 14.01 31.94
CA GLY A 170 -29.22 14.85 31.86
C GLY A 170 -27.98 14.14 31.39
N ILE A 171 -28.07 12.87 31.01
CA ILE A 171 -26.99 12.05 30.40
C ILE A 171 -27.32 11.85 28.93
N LEU A 172 -26.29 12.03 28.06
CA LEU A 172 -26.38 11.77 26.62
C LEU A 172 -25.96 10.35 26.35
N THR A 173 -26.88 9.48 25.96
CA THR A 173 -26.57 8.16 25.44
C THR A 173 -26.27 8.28 23.95
N VAL A 174 -25.05 7.93 23.59
CA VAL A 174 -24.52 7.88 22.21
C VAL A 174 -24.48 6.42 21.78
N SER A 175 -25.07 6.08 20.62
CA SER A 175 -24.97 4.72 20.08
C SER A 175 -24.67 4.72 18.58
N PHE A 176 -23.90 3.72 18.13
CA PHE A 176 -23.54 3.54 16.72
C PHE A 176 -23.17 2.09 16.41
N ASP A 177 -23.44 1.70 15.16
CA ASP A 177 -23.07 0.38 14.66
C ASP A 177 -21.60 0.33 14.29
N LEU A 178 -20.96 -0.83 14.55
CA LEU A 178 -19.52 -1.04 14.37
C LEU A 178 -19.12 -1.44 12.95
N ASP A 179 -20.09 -1.77 12.10
CA ASP A 179 -19.78 -2.11 10.71
C ASP A 179 -19.17 -0.88 10.00
N PRO A 180 -18.01 -1.05 9.36
CA PRO A 180 -17.31 0.07 8.74
C PRO A 180 -18.13 0.66 7.59
N THR A 181 -18.54 1.89 7.73
CA THR A 181 -19.14 2.66 6.63
C THR A 181 -18.03 3.19 5.71
N GLU A 182 -18.34 3.52 4.47
CA GLU A 182 -17.42 4.23 3.58
C GLU A 182 -16.85 5.50 4.25
N ARG A 183 -17.75 6.27 4.87
CA ARG A 183 -17.39 7.49 5.61
C ARG A 183 -16.41 7.21 6.76
N SER A 184 -16.60 6.13 7.53
CA SER A 184 -15.70 5.81 8.63
C SER A 184 -14.31 5.37 8.12
N ARG A 185 -14.26 4.63 6.99
CA ARG A 185 -12.99 4.24 6.33
C ARG A 185 -12.24 5.46 5.79
N GLU A 186 -12.92 6.39 5.13
CA GLU A 186 -12.35 7.65 4.65
C GLU A 186 -11.77 8.49 5.79
N VAL A 187 -12.56 8.72 6.85
CA VAL A 187 -12.15 9.51 8.01
C VAL A 187 -10.94 8.89 8.69
N MET A 188 -10.91 7.56 8.86
CA MET A 188 -9.77 6.84 9.40
C MET A 188 -8.53 7.01 8.52
N ALA A 189 -8.68 6.82 7.20
CA ALA A 189 -7.60 6.99 6.24
C ALA A 189 -7.04 8.43 6.23
N ASP A 190 -7.88 9.43 6.37
CA ASP A 190 -7.47 10.83 6.43
C ASP A 190 -6.77 11.21 7.75
N ARG A 191 -7.17 10.59 8.87
CA ARG A 191 -6.47 10.77 10.15
C ARG A 191 -5.09 10.10 10.11
N GLU A 192 -5.02 8.87 9.59
CA GLU A 192 -3.75 8.17 9.37
C GLU A 192 -2.83 9.01 8.49
N HIS A 193 -3.33 9.47 7.35
CA HIS A 193 -2.57 10.30 6.43
C HIS A 193 -1.99 11.54 7.10
N ARG A 194 -2.81 12.30 7.83
CA ARG A 194 -2.35 13.52 8.52
C ARG A 194 -1.32 13.23 9.61
N ALA A 195 -1.47 12.13 10.35
CA ALA A 195 -0.52 11.74 11.39
C ALA A 195 0.83 11.35 10.79
N GLU A 196 0.83 10.50 9.76
CA GLU A 196 2.02 10.01 9.06
C GLU A 196 2.75 11.14 8.32
N ALA A 197 2.01 11.99 7.57
CA ALA A 197 2.60 13.12 6.85
C ALA A 197 3.29 14.11 7.82
N ARG A 198 2.68 14.34 8.98
CA ARG A 198 3.29 15.20 10.03
C ARG A 198 4.50 14.55 10.68
N SER A 199 4.43 13.25 10.96
CA SER A 199 5.55 12.49 11.51
C SER A 199 6.76 12.53 10.57
N MET A 200 6.54 12.27 9.28
CA MET A 200 7.58 12.33 8.25
C MET A 200 8.16 13.75 8.08
N ARG A 201 7.33 14.78 8.15
CA ARG A 201 7.79 16.18 8.09
C ARG A 201 8.71 16.50 9.26
N GLY A 202 8.31 16.08 10.48
CA GLY A 202 9.14 16.29 11.67
C GLY A 202 10.50 15.59 11.61
N LEU A 203 10.59 14.50 10.87
CA LEU A 203 11.84 13.75 10.64
C LEU A 203 12.70 14.38 9.54
N LEU A 204 12.09 14.81 8.42
CA LEU A 204 12.80 15.26 7.23
C LEU A 204 13.17 16.76 7.25
N ASP A 205 12.57 17.53 8.15
CA ASP A 205 12.80 19.00 8.27
C ASP A 205 13.23 19.40 9.67
N PRO A 206 14.36 18.81 10.21
CA PRO A 206 14.83 19.07 11.55
C PRO A 206 15.48 20.46 11.64
N ALA A 207 15.24 21.17 12.74
CA ALA A 207 15.96 22.39 13.08
C ALA A 207 17.28 22.10 13.81
N SER A 208 17.40 20.94 14.47
CA SER A 208 18.60 20.47 15.17
C SER A 208 18.84 18.97 14.96
N VAL A 209 20.10 18.58 14.80
CA VAL A 209 20.52 17.19 14.55
C VAL A 209 21.61 16.81 15.54
N LEU A 210 21.42 15.66 16.21
CA LEU A 210 22.47 15.04 17.02
C LEU A 210 23.07 13.85 16.29
N VAL A 211 24.34 13.85 16.04
CA VAL A 211 25.10 12.73 15.51
C VAL A 211 25.84 12.03 16.65
N VAL A 212 25.57 10.73 16.85
CA VAL A 212 26.24 9.92 17.88
C VAL A 212 27.12 8.90 17.19
N VAL A 213 28.38 8.89 17.59
CA VAL A 213 29.45 8.05 17.06
C VAL A 213 29.83 6.99 18.09
N ALA A 214 30.35 5.88 17.63
CA ALA A 214 30.86 4.80 18.48
C ALA A 214 32.08 5.25 19.34
N GLY A 215 32.21 4.68 20.56
CA GLY A 215 33.31 4.96 21.48
C GLY A 215 34.68 4.45 21.01
N GLU A 216 35.72 4.60 21.86
CA GLU A 216 37.14 4.40 21.52
C GLU A 216 37.51 3.01 20.95
N ASP A 217 36.76 1.96 21.25
CA ASP A 217 37.03 0.57 20.79
C ASP A 217 36.33 0.16 19.50
N ASP A 218 35.57 1.09 18.86
CA ASP A 218 34.72 0.76 17.70
C ASP A 218 35.39 1.07 16.36
N SER A 219 34.85 0.44 15.32
CA SER A 219 35.46 0.37 14.01
C SER A 219 35.63 1.73 13.33
N ASP A 220 36.74 1.95 12.60
CA ASP A 220 36.99 3.09 11.72
C ASP A 220 35.84 3.35 10.72
N ARG A 221 34.96 2.36 10.49
CA ARG A 221 33.84 2.47 9.57
C ARG A 221 32.77 3.41 10.10
N GLU A 222 32.31 3.21 11.33
CA GLU A 222 31.27 4.02 11.97
C GLU A 222 31.72 5.47 12.11
N ARG A 223 32.97 5.69 12.44
CA ARG A 223 33.57 7.06 12.49
C ARG A 223 33.57 7.74 11.12
N ARG A 224 33.94 7.01 10.05
CA ARG A 224 33.89 7.54 8.67
C ARG A 224 32.47 7.89 8.25
N LEU A 225 31.46 7.05 8.59
CA LEU A 225 30.05 7.32 8.30
C LEU A 225 29.59 8.61 9.00
N ALA A 226 29.86 8.73 10.29
CA ALA A 226 29.52 9.92 11.07
C ALA A 226 30.20 11.19 10.57
N SER A 227 31.52 11.15 10.36
CA SER A 227 32.30 12.30 9.84
C SER A 227 31.81 12.76 8.48
N ALA A 228 31.39 11.84 7.61
CA ALA A 228 30.80 12.18 6.32
C ALA A 228 29.47 12.93 6.51
N VAL A 229 28.57 12.41 7.35
CA VAL A 229 27.27 13.08 7.58
C VAL A 229 27.42 14.41 8.27
N VAL A 230 28.30 14.55 9.27
CA VAL A 230 28.57 15.84 9.94
C VAL A 230 29.07 16.87 8.93
N ARG A 231 30.06 16.52 8.08
CA ARG A 231 30.54 17.40 7.00
C ARG A 231 29.42 17.84 6.05
N HIS A 232 28.54 16.90 5.69
CA HIS A 232 27.42 17.17 4.78
C HIS A 232 26.38 18.08 5.43
N LEU A 233 26.03 17.87 6.70
CA LEU A 233 25.10 18.71 7.45
C LEU A 233 25.64 20.15 7.59
N VAL A 234 26.92 20.29 7.96
CA VAL A 234 27.57 21.60 8.13
C VAL A 234 27.84 22.29 6.78
N GLY A 235 28.18 21.52 5.74
CA GLY A 235 28.45 22.03 4.38
C GLY A 235 27.21 22.36 3.57
N SER A 236 26.02 21.95 3.98
CA SER A 236 24.78 22.08 3.21
C SER A 236 24.13 23.45 3.43
N GLY A 237 24.00 24.26 2.37
CA GLY A 237 23.20 25.48 2.39
C GLY A 237 23.92 26.71 2.96
N SER A 238 23.19 27.84 3.00
CA SER A 238 23.70 29.11 3.55
C SER A 238 23.58 29.14 5.08
N PRO A 239 24.47 29.88 5.81
CA PRO A 239 24.34 30.08 7.24
C PRO A 239 22.93 30.53 7.65
N GLY A 240 22.38 29.98 8.74
CA GLY A 240 21.03 30.27 9.26
C GLY A 240 19.89 29.57 8.52
N ARG A 241 20.19 28.75 7.51
CA ARG A 241 19.22 27.93 6.76
C ARG A 241 19.49 26.42 6.84
N ARG A 242 20.38 26.03 7.73
CA ARG A 242 20.73 24.63 8.00
C ARG A 242 20.42 24.27 9.46
N PRO A 243 20.30 22.99 9.81
CA PRO A 243 20.09 22.59 11.19
C PRO A 243 21.31 22.88 12.06
N VAL A 244 21.09 23.16 13.35
CA VAL A 244 22.16 23.15 14.35
C VAL A 244 22.64 21.73 14.53
N VAL A 245 23.95 21.49 14.47
CA VAL A 245 24.56 20.17 14.52
C VAL A 245 25.24 19.95 15.87
N HIS A 246 24.80 18.93 16.58
CA HIS A 246 25.41 18.42 17.79
C HIS A 246 26.13 17.12 17.49
N VAL A 247 27.34 16.92 18.03
CA VAL A 247 28.10 15.68 17.83
C VAL A 247 28.52 15.16 19.20
N VAL A 248 28.28 13.89 19.45
CA VAL A 248 28.82 13.13 20.57
C VAL A 248 29.86 12.17 20.04
N ASP A 249 31.13 12.57 20.18
CA ASP A 249 32.31 11.74 19.90
C ASP A 249 33.52 12.32 20.62
N PRO A 250 34.09 11.60 21.59
CA PRO A 250 35.32 12.03 22.23
C PRO A 250 36.56 11.94 21.35
N ALA A 251 36.52 11.31 20.18
CA ALA A 251 37.68 10.98 19.36
C ALA A 251 37.68 11.59 17.93
N VAL A 252 36.69 12.43 17.54
CA VAL A 252 36.77 13.14 16.25
C VAL A 252 37.76 14.27 16.34
N PRO A 253 38.88 14.25 15.57
CA PRO A 253 39.84 15.34 15.57
C PRO A 253 39.20 16.67 15.15
N ASP A 254 39.60 17.74 15.81
CA ASP A 254 39.15 19.13 15.52
C ASP A 254 39.48 19.61 14.10
N ASP A 255 40.52 19.01 13.48
CA ASP A 255 41.07 19.46 12.19
C ASP A 255 40.23 18.97 10.98
N ASP A 256 39.36 17.93 11.14
CA ASP A 256 38.66 17.35 10.01
C ASP A 256 37.37 18.08 9.62
N ILE A 257 36.82 18.93 10.47
CA ILE A 257 35.57 19.67 10.24
C ILE A 257 35.73 21.15 10.67
N ALA A 258 36.11 21.99 9.71
CA ALA A 258 36.16 23.42 9.94
C ALA A 258 34.76 23.98 10.13
N ASP A 259 34.43 24.42 11.35
CA ASP A 259 33.19 25.16 11.62
C ASP A 259 33.40 26.66 11.38
N ALA A 260 33.17 27.11 10.16
CA ALA A 260 33.25 28.53 9.78
C ALA A 260 32.06 29.38 10.31
N THR A 261 31.07 28.76 10.99
CA THR A 261 29.74 29.38 11.23
C THR A 261 29.23 29.29 12.67
N GLY A 262 29.85 28.47 13.54
CA GLY A 262 29.40 28.31 14.93
C GLY A 262 28.13 27.47 15.12
N ASP A 263 27.67 26.77 14.10
CA ASP A 263 26.47 25.91 14.17
C ASP A 263 26.79 24.44 14.56
N LEU A 264 28.09 24.15 14.84
CA LEU A 264 28.55 22.80 15.25
C LEU A 264 28.94 22.80 16.72
N HIS A 265 28.30 21.95 17.52
CA HIS A 265 28.56 21.78 18.94
C HIS A 265 29.05 20.38 19.25
N ARG A 266 30.12 20.23 20.04
CA ARG A 266 30.73 18.95 20.39
C ARG A 266 30.56 18.65 21.87
N TYR A 267 30.31 17.38 22.20
CA TYR A 267 30.12 16.90 23.55
C TYR A 267 30.84 15.56 23.75
N ALA A 268 31.30 15.27 24.95
CA ALA A 268 31.90 13.99 25.27
C ALA A 268 30.86 12.88 25.46
N THR A 269 29.69 13.26 25.97
CA THR A 269 28.60 12.30 26.28
C THR A 269 27.24 12.83 25.87
N VAL A 270 26.26 11.93 25.69
CA VAL A 270 24.87 12.31 25.37
C VAL A 270 24.30 13.20 26.47
N GLU A 271 24.67 12.96 27.74
CA GLU A 271 24.16 13.65 28.91
C GLU A 271 24.55 15.13 28.96
N GLU A 272 25.63 15.52 28.30
CA GLU A 272 26.11 16.91 28.21
C GLU A 272 25.32 17.75 27.18
N VAL A 273 24.57 17.12 26.27
CA VAL A 273 23.76 17.85 25.28
C VAL A 273 22.65 18.63 25.97
N PRO A 274 22.62 19.98 25.92
CA PRO A 274 21.85 20.80 26.85
C PRO A 274 20.37 20.96 26.51
N SER A 275 19.98 20.74 25.27
CA SER A 275 18.64 21.07 24.74
C SER A 275 17.96 19.90 24.03
N ALA A 276 16.65 20.04 23.75
CA ALA A 276 15.94 19.12 22.89
C ALA A 276 16.51 19.11 21.46
N VAL A 277 16.51 17.96 20.80
CA VAL A 277 17.02 17.76 19.43
C VAL A 277 15.91 17.17 18.59
N ASP A 278 15.78 17.60 17.32
CA ASP A 278 14.71 17.10 16.46
C ASP A 278 15.03 15.75 15.82
N LEU A 279 16.30 15.53 15.44
CA LEU A 279 16.73 14.33 14.73
C LEU A 279 17.98 13.72 15.37
N LEU A 280 17.97 12.41 15.54
CA LEU A 280 19.13 11.62 15.93
C LEU A 280 19.71 10.90 14.70
N VAL A 281 21.02 10.94 14.50
CA VAL A 281 21.74 10.15 13.50
C VAL A 281 22.72 9.24 14.23
N LEU A 282 22.58 7.92 14.03
CA LEU A 282 23.39 6.90 14.67
C LEU A 282 24.39 6.27 13.70
N ALA A 283 25.66 6.37 14.06
CA ALA A 283 26.74 5.61 13.46
C ALA A 283 27.45 4.81 14.56
N VAL A 284 26.71 3.86 15.16
CA VAL A 284 27.16 2.99 16.25
C VAL A 284 26.87 1.53 15.91
N PRO A 285 27.57 0.55 16.49
CA PRO A 285 27.29 -0.87 16.27
C PRO A 285 25.86 -1.25 16.62
N ALA A 286 25.33 -2.26 15.92
CA ALA A 286 23.95 -2.73 16.13
C ALA A 286 23.65 -3.11 17.59
N ALA A 287 24.62 -3.72 18.28
CA ALA A 287 24.47 -4.17 19.65
C ALA A 287 24.27 -3.04 20.67
N THR A 288 24.78 -1.85 20.41
CA THR A 288 24.72 -0.68 21.31
C THR A 288 23.63 0.31 20.91
N SER A 289 23.06 0.17 19.72
CA SER A 289 22.12 1.14 19.14
C SER A 289 20.88 1.39 20.01
N ALA A 290 20.27 0.33 20.55
CA ALA A 290 19.08 0.46 21.39
C ALA A 290 19.38 1.21 22.70
N ASP A 291 20.55 0.98 23.31
CA ASP A 291 20.98 1.67 24.53
C ASP A 291 21.22 3.15 24.29
N VAL A 292 21.89 3.49 23.16
CA VAL A 292 22.08 4.89 22.77
C VAL A 292 20.74 5.59 22.53
N VAL A 293 19.77 4.94 21.91
CA VAL A 293 18.42 5.48 21.72
C VAL A 293 17.75 5.76 23.07
N ARG A 294 17.83 4.81 24.04
CA ARG A 294 17.29 5.01 25.39
C ARG A 294 17.91 6.22 26.10
N ARG A 295 19.23 6.38 26.02
CA ARG A 295 19.93 7.53 26.58
C ARG A 295 19.54 8.86 25.93
N CYS A 296 19.31 8.84 24.60
CA CYS A 296 18.88 10.01 23.85
C CYS A 296 17.40 10.40 24.07
N ALA A 297 16.57 9.51 24.64
CA ALA A 297 15.12 9.74 24.83
C ALA A 297 14.81 11.04 25.61
N ARG A 298 15.68 11.45 26.56
CA ARG A 298 15.57 12.71 27.32
C ARG A 298 15.57 13.96 26.42
N LEU A 299 16.21 13.89 25.25
CA LEU A 299 16.33 14.98 24.27
C LEU A 299 15.10 15.11 23.37
N ARG A 300 14.17 14.15 23.45
CA ARG A 300 12.90 14.08 22.71
C ARG A 300 13.03 14.19 21.19
N PRO A 301 13.95 13.48 20.53
CA PRO A 301 14.03 13.50 19.08
C PRO A 301 12.76 12.91 18.47
N ARG A 302 12.35 13.45 17.32
CA ARG A 302 11.18 12.98 16.57
C ARG A 302 11.48 11.73 15.75
N GLY A 303 12.75 11.52 15.42
CA GLY A 303 13.19 10.35 14.66
C GLY A 303 14.67 10.09 14.79
N VAL A 304 15.04 8.89 14.34
CA VAL A 304 16.42 8.42 14.28
C VAL A 304 16.75 7.84 12.91
N VAL A 305 17.88 8.24 12.36
CA VAL A 305 18.48 7.65 11.15
C VAL A 305 19.60 6.72 11.59
N VAL A 306 19.53 5.45 11.27
CA VAL A 306 20.52 4.44 11.61
C VAL A 306 21.33 4.05 10.37
N LEU A 307 22.58 4.53 10.32
CA LEU A 307 23.47 4.34 9.17
C LEU A 307 24.16 2.96 9.20
N SER A 308 24.40 2.46 10.42
CA SER A 308 25.10 1.20 10.64
C SER A 308 24.28 -0.01 10.19
N GLY A 309 24.97 -1.06 9.71
CA GLY A 309 24.41 -2.38 9.47
C GLY A 309 24.64 -3.32 10.65
N GLY A 310 24.39 -4.62 10.46
CA GLY A 310 24.50 -5.66 11.48
C GLY A 310 23.15 -6.04 12.11
N PHE A 311 22.06 -5.68 11.45
CA PHE A 311 20.69 -5.95 11.87
C PHE A 311 20.05 -7.12 11.10
N ALA A 312 18.80 -7.01 10.69
CA ALA A 312 18.08 -8.12 10.07
C ALA A 312 18.77 -8.74 8.84
N GLU A 313 19.63 -8.01 8.14
CA GLU A 313 20.41 -8.49 7.00
C GLU A 313 21.48 -9.54 7.36
N VAL A 314 21.87 -9.65 8.63
CA VAL A 314 22.83 -10.66 9.07
C VAL A 314 22.17 -11.89 9.72
N GLY A 315 20.83 -11.98 9.70
CA GLY A 315 20.06 -13.13 10.15
C GLY A 315 19.33 -12.94 11.49
N PRO A 316 18.94 -14.06 12.16
CA PRO A 316 18.03 -14.00 13.31
C PRO A 316 18.52 -13.17 14.50
N HIS A 317 19.83 -13.21 14.79
CA HIS A 317 20.43 -12.41 15.85
C HIS A 317 20.31 -10.91 15.54
N GLY A 318 20.68 -10.50 14.33
CA GLY A 318 20.53 -9.12 13.90
C GLY A 318 19.07 -8.65 13.86
N LEU A 319 18.14 -9.54 13.50
CA LEU A 319 16.69 -9.25 13.58
C LEU A 319 16.24 -8.99 15.03
N ALA A 320 16.78 -9.71 16.01
CA ALA A 320 16.50 -9.45 17.43
C ALA A 320 16.99 -8.06 17.86
N LEU A 321 18.20 -7.67 17.44
CA LEU A 321 18.73 -6.32 17.70
C LEU A 321 17.88 -5.23 17.04
N GLN A 322 17.42 -5.46 15.81
CA GLN A 322 16.52 -4.54 15.11
C GLN A 322 15.20 -4.34 15.86
N ARG A 323 14.60 -5.40 16.38
CA ARG A 323 13.36 -5.34 17.18
C ARG A 323 13.57 -4.60 18.50
N ASP A 324 14.73 -4.75 19.14
CA ASP A 324 15.05 -4.03 20.36
C ASP A 324 15.21 -2.52 20.11
N LEU A 325 15.93 -2.17 19.04
CA LEU A 325 16.04 -0.80 18.57
C LEU A 325 14.68 -0.16 18.31
N LEU A 326 13.78 -0.86 17.61
CA LEU A 326 12.44 -0.36 17.30
C LEU A 326 11.63 -0.10 18.57
N ARG A 327 11.60 -1.07 19.49
CA ARG A 327 10.88 -0.92 20.76
C ARG A 327 11.37 0.30 21.54
N SER A 328 12.69 0.46 21.64
CA SER A 328 13.29 1.59 22.36
C SER A 328 12.97 2.93 21.69
N ALA A 329 13.01 2.98 20.33
CA ALA A 329 12.69 4.19 19.60
C ALA A 329 11.20 4.57 19.71
N HIS A 330 10.30 3.61 19.52
CA HIS A 330 8.85 3.85 19.61
C HIS A 330 8.44 4.24 21.04
N ALA A 331 9.00 3.59 22.07
CA ALA A 331 8.75 3.96 23.46
C ALA A 331 9.18 5.41 23.77
N ALA A 332 10.23 5.89 23.11
CA ALA A 332 10.71 7.28 23.22
C ALA A 332 9.99 8.27 22.28
N GLY A 333 9.01 7.80 21.49
CA GLY A 333 8.26 8.64 20.55
C GLY A 333 8.95 8.90 19.22
N MET A 334 10.01 8.16 18.88
CA MET A 334 10.83 8.34 17.69
C MET A 334 10.40 7.40 16.55
N ARG A 335 10.49 7.88 15.31
CA ARG A 335 10.43 7.06 14.09
C ARG A 335 11.84 6.62 13.68
N VAL A 336 11.97 5.48 13.02
CA VAL A 336 13.26 4.91 12.63
C VAL A 336 13.40 4.84 11.11
N VAL A 337 14.45 5.51 10.57
CA VAL A 337 14.89 5.36 9.18
C VAL A 337 16.07 4.38 9.15
N GLY A 338 15.92 3.31 8.42
CA GLY A 338 16.92 2.24 8.37
C GLY A 338 16.50 1.00 9.15
N PRO A 339 17.42 0.29 9.82
CA PRO A 339 18.89 0.47 9.80
C PRO A 339 19.53 0.16 8.43
N ALA A 340 20.85 0.23 8.36
CA ALA A 340 21.63 0.12 7.13
C ALA A 340 21.17 1.14 6.05
N SER A 341 20.80 2.34 6.50
CA SER A 341 20.32 3.42 5.63
C SER A 341 21.47 4.21 5.02
N PHE A 342 21.28 4.72 3.81
CA PHE A 342 22.15 5.73 3.21
C PHE A 342 21.85 7.15 3.75
N GLY A 343 20.78 7.30 4.55
CA GLY A 343 20.28 8.56 5.06
C GLY A 343 19.26 9.23 4.15
N PHE A 344 19.09 10.54 4.31
CA PHE A 344 18.15 11.32 3.49
C PHE A 344 18.73 12.68 3.12
N VAL A 345 18.17 13.24 2.05
CA VAL A 345 18.37 14.64 1.61
C VAL A 345 17.02 15.30 1.51
N ARG A 346 16.88 16.49 2.05
CA ARG A 346 15.71 17.35 1.90
C ARG A 346 16.15 18.69 1.32
N GLN A 347 15.55 19.11 0.21
CA GLN A 347 15.76 20.39 -0.45
C GLN A 347 14.39 21.00 -0.73
N GLY A 348 13.95 21.92 0.11
CA GLY A 348 12.61 22.45 0.00
C GLY A 348 12.30 23.53 1.02
N THR A 349 11.06 24.01 0.99
CA THR A 349 10.58 25.05 1.89
C THR A 349 10.12 24.42 3.19
N GLY A 350 10.66 24.87 4.32
CA GLY A 350 10.25 24.49 5.67
C GLY A 350 8.88 25.07 6.07
N GLU A 351 8.39 24.72 7.26
CA GLU A 351 7.11 25.23 7.80
C GLU A 351 7.08 26.77 7.95
N ASP A 352 8.23 27.37 8.17
CA ASP A 352 8.42 28.82 8.30
C ASP A 352 8.49 29.57 6.95
N GLY A 353 8.28 28.84 5.82
CA GLY A 353 8.38 29.39 4.48
C GLY A 353 9.82 29.62 3.97
N SER A 354 10.86 29.33 4.77
CA SER A 354 12.26 29.44 4.35
C SER A 354 12.70 28.20 3.54
N PHE A 355 13.50 28.42 2.49
CA PHE A 355 14.12 27.31 1.77
C PHE A 355 15.31 26.76 2.59
N ARG A 356 15.32 25.44 2.80
CA ARG A 356 16.35 24.73 3.55
C ARG A 356 16.92 23.57 2.74
N THR A 357 18.19 23.27 2.97
CA THR A 357 18.83 22.03 2.53
C THR A 357 19.33 21.30 3.77
N VAL A 358 18.87 20.07 3.94
CA VAL A 358 19.34 19.13 4.98
C VAL A 358 19.92 17.92 4.27
N ASN A 359 21.23 17.71 4.42
CA ASN A 359 21.90 16.52 3.90
C ASN A 359 22.34 15.61 5.07
N ALA A 360 21.41 14.82 5.57
CA ALA A 360 21.66 13.76 6.56
C ALA A 360 21.94 12.42 5.87
N SER A 361 22.70 12.43 4.76
CA SER A 361 23.04 11.27 3.97
C SER A 361 24.55 11.11 3.76
N LEU A 362 24.94 9.98 3.19
CA LEU A 362 26.31 9.69 2.79
C LEU A 362 26.66 10.22 1.38
N ALA A 363 25.76 11.00 0.75
CA ALA A 363 26.00 11.59 -0.57
C ALA A 363 26.88 12.84 -0.47
N GLN A 364 28.07 12.80 -1.06
CA GLN A 364 28.99 13.93 -1.11
C GLN A 364 28.48 15.01 -2.07
N ASP A 365 28.10 14.61 -3.28
CA ASP A 365 27.60 15.50 -4.32
C ASP A 365 26.08 15.31 -4.46
N LEU A 366 25.32 16.37 -4.33
CA LEU A 366 23.88 16.36 -4.46
C LEU A 366 23.42 16.79 -5.86
N PRO A 367 22.31 16.25 -6.36
CA PRO A 367 21.55 16.90 -7.43
C PRO A 367 21.15 18.32 -7.00
N GLU A 368 20.91 19.20 -7.98
CA GLU A 368 20.35 20.52 -7.71
C GLU A 368 18.97 20.42 -7.01
N PRO A 369 18.55 21.46 -6.26
CA PRO A 369 17.18 21.54 -5.78
C PRO A 369 16.16 21.45 -6.92
N GLY A 370 15.11 20.69 -6.72
CA GLY A 370 14.09 20.50 -7.76
C GLY A 370 12.82 19.86 -7.23
N ARG A 371 12.08 19.19 -8.10
CA ARG A 371 10.71 18.77 -7.83
C ARG A 371 10.50 17.23 -7.84
N LEU A 372 11.58 16.47 -8.01
CA LEU A 372 11.56 15.01 -7.97
C LEU A 372 11.84 14.51 -6.54
N ALA A 373 10.93 13.74 -5.97
CA ALA A 373 11.21 12.98 -4.76
C ALA A 373 11.63 11.55 -5.11
N LEU A 374 12.65 11.03 -4.44
CA LEU A 374 13.18 9.69 -4.67
C LEU A 374 13.23 8.89 -3.36
N LEU A 375 12.77 7.64 -3.42
CA LEU A 375 13.01 6.64 -2.38
C LEU A 375 13.80 5.47 -2.93
N CYS A 376 14.81 5.05 -2.17
CA CYS A 376 15.60 3.85 -2.49
C CYS A 376 15.71 2.96 -1.25
N GLN A 377 15.30 1.69 -1.36
CA GLN A 377 15.45 0.73 -0.25
C GLN A 377 16.87 0.16 -0.16
N SER A 378 17.66 0.27 -1.22
CA SER A 378 19.03 -0.24 -1.27
C SER A 378 20.04 0.91 -1.13
N ALA A 379 20.87 0.89 -0.10
CA ALA A 379 21.91 1.90 0.09
C ALA A 379 22.95 1.94 -1.07
N PRO A 380 23.47 0.81 -1.60
CA PRO A 380 24.37 0.85 -2.75
C PRO A 380 23.72 1.44 -4.02
N LEU A 381 22.44 1.13 -4.26
CA LEU A 381 21.73 1.65 -5.43
C LEU A 381 21.36 3.13 -5.26
N ALA A 382 21.27 3.62 -4.04
CA ALA A 382 21.04 5.03 -3.72
C ALA A 382 22.15 5.92 -4.32
N VAL A 383 23.40 5.49 -4.20
CA VAL A 383 24.55 6.21 -4.77
C VAL A 383 24.40 6.35 -6.28
N GLY A 384 24.12 5.24 -6.98
CA GLY A 384 23.97 5.24 -8.43
C GLY A 384 22.76 6.06 -8.91
N LEU A 385 21.67 6.03 -8.16
CA LEU A 385 20.45 6.79 -8.48
C LEU A 385 20.66 8.29 -8.34
N LEU A 386 21.26 8.76 -7.22
CA LEU A 386 21.56 10.17 -6.99
C LEU A 386 22.59 10.69 -8.00
N GLU A 387 23.67 9.94 -8.25
CA GLU A 387 24.68 10.32 -9.23
C GLU A 387 24.09 10.39 -10.65
N SER A 388 23.20 9.48 -11.01
CA SER A 388 22.53 9.51 -12.31
C SER A 388 21.59 10.71 -12.43
N ALA A 389 20.87 11.07 -11.35
CA ALA A 389 20.03 12.27 -11.33
C ALA A 389 20.89 13.53 -11.47
N ARG A 390 22.04 13.60 -10.75
CA ARG A 390 22.98 14.73 -10.82
C ARG A 390 23.55 14.92 -12.23
N ARG A 391 24.03 13.84 -12.85
CA ARG A 391 24.58 13.88 -14.23
C ARG A 391 23.55 14.34 -15.26
N ARG A 392 22.27 13.99 -15.06
CA ARG A 392 21.18 14.42 -15.93
C ARG A 392 20.62 15.79 -15.54
N ARG A 393 21.14 16.44 -14.50
CA ARG A 393 20.66 17.70 -13.92
C ARG A 393 19.18 17.67 -13.56
N ILE A 394 18.68 16.51 -13.14
CA ILE A 394 17.31 16.39 -12.63
C ILE A 394 17.32 16.87 -11.18
N GLY A 395 16.64 17.95 -10.90
CA GLY A 395 16.54 18.51 -9.57
C GLY A 395 15.71 17.64 -8.64
N VAL A 396 16.19 17.47 -7.39
CA VAL A 396 15.58 16.61 -6.37
C VAL A 396 15.02 17.45 -5.22
N SER A 397 13.76 17.20 -4.81
CA SER A 397 13.16 17.82 -3.61
C SER A 397 13.49 17.05 -2.35
N THR A 398 13.44 15.72 -2.44
CA THR A 398 13.69 14.80 -1.32
C THR A 398 14.31 13.52 -1.85
N PHE A 399 15.34 13.04 -1.16
CA PHE A 399 15.83 11.68 -1.31
C PHE A 399 15.76 10.97 0.03
N LEU A 400 15.25 9.75 0.08
CA LEU A 400 15.15 8.93 1.29
C LEU A 400 15.65 7.51 1.02
N SER A 401 16.61 7.06 1.82
CA SER A 401 17.02 5.65 1.85
C SER A 401 16.43 4.97 3.08
N SER A 402 15.52 4.02 2.86
CA SER A 402 14.89 3.31 3.98
C SER A 402 15.69 2.12 4.52
N GLY A 403 16.80 1.74 3.91
CA GLY A 403 17.64 0.62 4.37
C GLY A 403 16.82 -0.65 4.57
N ASN A 404 16.98 -1.31 5.72
CA ASN A 404 16.19 -2.50 6.09
C ASN A 404 14.69 -2.22 6.25
N ARG A 405 14.26 -0.96 6.20
CA ARG A 405 12.85 -0.57 6.30
C ARG A 405 12.17 -1.15 7.56
N ALA A 406 12.84 -0.98 8.69
CA ALA A 406 12.34 -1.52 9.96
C ALA A 406 11.04 -0.82 10.42
N ASP A 407 10.94 0.51 10.19
CA ASP A 407 9.77 1.33 10.51
C ASP A 407 9.37 2.19 9.30
N VAL A 408 10.11 3.28 9.01
CA VAL A 408 9.78 4.19 7.91
C VAL A 408 9.88 3.47 6.57
N SER A 409 8.81 3.53 5.80
CA SER A 409 8.63 2.84 4.54
C SER A 409 8.24 3.78 3.39
N GLY A 410 8.15 3.22 2.18
CA GLY A 410 7.62 3.96 1.02
C GLY A 410 6.18 4.44 1.21
N ASN A 411 5.38 3.71 2.01
CA ASN A 411 4.01 4.12 2.31
C ASN A 411 3.96 5.41 3.13
N ASP A 412 4.87 5.58 4.08
CA ASP A 412 4.95 6.76 4.93
C ASP A 412 5.49 7.96 4.16
N ALA A 413 6.54 7.73 3.35
CA ALA A 413 7.09 8.74 2.46
C ALA A 413 6.06 9.24 1.42
N MET A 414 5.27 8.34 0.80
CA MET A 414 4.21 8.72 -0.14
C MET A 414 3.13 9.59 0.53
N GLN A 415 2.78 9.33 1.79
CA GLN A 415 1.82 10.15 2.51
C GLN A 415 2.35 11.56 2.74
N PHE A 416 3.63 11.71 3.07
CA PHE A 416 4.28 13.01 3.16
C PHE A 416 4.31 13.73 1.81
N TRP A 417 4.74 13.08 0.73
CA TRP A 417 4.84 13.70 -0.58
C TRP A 417 3.49 14.07 -1.21
N THR A 418 2.40 13.46 -0.76
CA THR A 418 1.05 13.85 -1.19
C THR A 418 0.79 15.33 -0.90
N ASP A 419 1.20 15.80 0.28
CA ASP A 419 0.97 17.16 0.75
C ASP A 419 2.19 18.08 0.55
N ASP A 420 3.35 17.55 0.16
CA ASP A 420 4.58 18.35 0.02
C ASP A 420 4.55 19.24 -1.24
N PRO A 421 4.54 20.57 -1.08
CA PRO A 421 4.45 21.48 -2.23
C PRO A 421 5.77 21.53 -3.03
N ALA A 422 6.89 21.05 -2.49
CA ALA A 422 8.17 21.00 -3.19
C ALA A 422 8.28 19.80 -4.14
N THR A 423 7.35 18.83 -4.06
CA THR A 423 7.40 17.59 -4.85
C THR A 423 6.27 17.56 -5.88
N ASP A 424 6.60 17.31 -7.16
CA ASP A 424 5.64 17.11 -8.25
C ASP A 424 5.62 15.67 -8.76
N VAL A 425 6.76 14.96 -8.71
CA VAL A 425 6.94 13.61 -9.20
C VAL A 425 7.61 12.76 -8.14
N VAL A 426 7.18 11.51 -8.01
CA VAL A 426 7.76 10.57 -7.05
C VAL A 426 8.36 9.36 -7.77
N GLY A 427 9.62 9.08 -7.52
CA GLY A 427 10.32 7.88 -7.98
C GLY A 427 10.64 6.92 -6.84
N LEU A 428 10.24 5.65 -6.97
CA LEU A 428 10.42 4.63 -5.95
C LEU A 428 11.22 3.46 -6.50
N TYR A 429 12.33 3.11 -5.83
CA TYR A 429 12.97 1.82 -5.97
C TYR A 429 12.58 0.93 -4.80
N LEU A 430 11.83 -0.13 -5.07
CA LEU A 430 11.25 -1.01 -4.06
C LEU A 430 11.76 -2.44 -4.20
N GLU A 431 12.32 -2.98 -3.13
CA GLU A 431 12.63 -4.40 -2.98
C GLU A 431 11.44 -5.16 -2.37
N SER A 432 10.65 -4.44 -1.58
CA SER A 432 9.41 -4.93 -0.98
C SER A 432 8.40 -3.81 -0.83
N ILE A 433 7.14 -4.10 -1.12
CA ILE A 433 6.02 -3.13 -1.05
C ILE A 433 5.57 -2.87 0.40
N GLY A 434 5.85 -3.80 1.32
CA GLY A 434 5.40 -3.73 2.70
C GLY A 434 3.96 -4.23 2.87
N ASN A 435 3.08 -3.42 3.49
CA ASN A 435 1.66 -3.73 3.57
C ASN A 435 0.99 -3.41 2.22
N PRO A 436 0.53 -4.41 1.45
CA PRO A 436 0.04 -4.20 0.10
C PRO A 436 -1.27 -3.40 0.04
N ARG A 437 -2.16 -3.62 1.00
CA ARG A 437 -3.44 -2.88 1.09
C ARG A 437 -3.19 -1.39 1.36
N LYS A 438 -2.25 -1.09 2.29
CA LYS A 438 -1.83 0.29 2.57
C LYS A 438 -1.15 0.89 1.33
N PHE A 439 -0.25 0.16 0.67
CA PHE A 439 0.44 0.62 -0.54
C PHE A 439 -0.53 0.98 -1.65
N SER A 440 -1.43 0.09 -2.03
CA SER A 440 -2.40 0.33 -3.11
C SER A 440 -3.25 1.58 -2.83
N ARG A 441 -3.75 1.72 -1.62
CA ARG A 441 -4.56 2.87 -1.20
C ARG A 441 -3.77 4.19 -1.24
N VAL A 442 -2.56 4.20 -0.66
CA VAL A 442 -1.71 5.39 -0.57
C VAL A 442 -1.17 5.78 -1.94
N ALA A 443 -0.72 4.80 -2.73
CA ALA A 443 -0.23 5.03 -4.08
C ALA A 443 -1.34 5.58 -5.01
N ARG A 444 -2.56 5.02 -4.95
CA ARG A 444 -3.71 5.53 -5.71
C ARG A 444 -4.07 6.97 -5.31
N ARG A 445 -4.02 7.31 -4.02
CA ARG A 445 -4.25 8.66 -3.53
C ARG A 445 -3.20 9.64 -4.05
N LEU A 446 -1.92 9.29 -3.95
CA LEU A 446 -0.80 10.10 -4.45
C LEU A 446 -0.86 10.24 -5.97
N ALA A 447 -1.00 9.13 -6.69
CA ALA A 447 -1.07 9.11 -8.16
C ALA A 447 -2.24 9.93 -8.73
N ALA A 448 -3.29 10.17 -7.93
CA ALA A 448 -4.40 11.04 -8.32
C ALA A 448 -3.98 12.50 -8.57
N THR A 449 -2.92 12.95 -7.92
CA THR A 449 -2.44 14.34 -7.97
C THR A 449 -1.02 14.44 -8.54
N LYS A 450 -0.13 13.50 -8.22
CA LYS A 450 1.30 13.51 -8.57
C LYS A 450 1.69 12.15 -9.14
N PRO A 451 2.36 12.10 -10.30
CA PRO A 451 2.78 10.83 -10.89
C PRO A 451 3.78 10.10 -9.99
N VAL A 452 3.60 8.77 -9.91
CA VAL A 452 4.45 7.85 -9.15
C VAL A 452 5.09 6.86 -10.10
N VAL A 453 6.42 6.87 -10.18
CA VAL A 453 7.21 5.97 -11.02
C VAL A 453 7.86 4.91 -10.13
N VAL A 454 7.63 3.63 -10.41
CA VAL A 454 8.11 2.52 -9.56
C VAL A 454 8.99 1.55 -10.34
N LEU A 455 10.16 1.30 -9.79
CA LEU A 455 11.03 0.19 -10.15
C LEU A 455 11.02 -0.84 -9.01
N THR A 456 10.61 -2.09 -9.32
CA THR A 456 10.60 -3.17 -8.33
C THR A 456 11.74 -4.15 -8.56
N ALA A 457 12.44 -4.55 -7.49
CA ALA A 457 13.41 -5.65 -7.51
C ALA A 457 12.73 -7.04 -7.47
N GLY A 458 13.51 -8.10 -7.67
CA GLY A 458 13.04 -9.48 -7.49
C GLY A 458 12.03 -9.97 -8.52
N ARG A 459 12.04 -9.41 -9.72
CA ARG A 459 11.12 -9.74 -10.81
C ARG A 459 11.17 -11.19 -11.29
N SER A 460 12.31 -11.82 -11.18
CA SER A 460 12.52 -13.21 -11.63
C SER A 460 12.19 -14.26 -10.55
N GLY A 461 12.00 -13.85 -9.28
CA GLY A 461 11.87 -14.76 -8.14
C GLY A 461 13.17 -15.49 -7.76
N HIS A 462 14.25 -15.32 -8.52
CA HIS A 462 15.51 -16.05 -8.33
C HIS A 462 16.50 -15.34 -7.41
N VAL A 463 16.35 -14.03 -7.21
CA VAL A 463 17.24 -13.24 -6.34
C VAL A 463 16.38 -12.51 -5.31
N LEU A 464 16.55 -12.89 -4.06
CA LEU A 464 15.95 -12.20 -2.92
C LEU A 464 16.99 -11.27 -2.32
N PRO A 465 16.67 -9.97 -2.11
CA PRO A 465 17.55 -9.06 -1.40
C PRO A 465 17.80 -9.54 0.04
N ALA A 466 19.04 -9.47 0.50
CA ALA A 466 19.38 -9.79 1.88
C ALA A 466 18.73 -8.78 2.84
N GLY A 467 18.27 -9.28 3.99
CA GLY A 467 17.77 -8.43 5.07
C GLY A 467 16.28 -8.05 5.00
N HIS A 468 15.64 -8.27 3.86
CA HIS A 468 14.19 -8.11 3.76
C HIS A 468 13.53 -9.48 3.79
N ALA A 469 12.51 -9.63 4.64
CA ALA A 469 11.57 -10.75 4.55
C ALA A 469 10.72 -10.57 3.29
N VAL A 470 11.34 -10.71 2.10
CA VAL A 470 10.64 -10.61 0.82
C VAL A 470 9.80 -11.86 0.67
N ARG A 471 8.50 -11.73 0.88
CA ARG A 471 7.56 -12.80 0.59
C ARG A 471 7.48 -12.98 -0.93
N LEU A 472 7.60 -14.22 -1.41
CA LEU A 472 7.42 -14.54 -2.82
C LEU A 472 5.97 -14.28 -3.22
N THR A 473 5.74 -13.58 -4.33
CA THR A 473 4.42 -13.46 -4.92
C THR A 473 4.01 -14.75 -5.61
N ARG A 474 2.73 -15.10 -5.50
CA ARG A 474 2.11 -16.18 -6.27
C ARG A 474 1.47 -15.68 -7.57
N VAL A 475 1.40 -14.36 -7.71
CA VAL A 475 0.76 -13.69 -8.85
C VAL A 475 1.70 -13.73 -10.07
N PRO A 476 1.20 -14.09 -11.27
CA PRO A 476 1.97 -14.03 -12.52
C PRO A 476 2.54 -12.63 -12.79
N ARG A 477 3.67 -12.55 -13.52
CA ARG A 477 4.30 -11.25 -13.84
C ARG A 477 3.37 -10.25 -14.52
N GLN A 478 2.50 -10.74 -15.41
CA GLN A 478 1.51 -9.90 -16.10
C GLN A 478 0.52 -9.26 -15.13
N ALA A 479 0.12 -10.00 -14.10
CA ALA A 479 -0.76 -9.49 -13.06
C ALA A 479 -0.11 -8.36 -12.23
N LEU A 480 1.21 -8.40 -11.98
CA LEU A 480 1.90 -7.31 -11.30
C LEU A 480 1.77 -5.97 -12.05
N GLU A 481 1.90 -6.01 -13.38
CA GLU A 481 1.75 -4.80 -14.20
C GLU A 481 0.34 -4.23 -14.11
N GLU A 482 -0.65 -5.10 -14.16
CA GLU A 482 -2.06 -4.71 -14.09
C GLU A 482 -2.42 -4.16 -12.71
N LEU A 483 -1.94 -4.78 -11.62
CA LEU A 483 -2.15 -4.32 -10.25
C LEU A 483 -1.53 -2.94 -9.99
N LEU A 484 -0.31 -2.70 -10.49
CA LEU A 484 0.32 -1.38 -10.37
C LEU A 484 -0.40 -0.34 -11.23
N ARG A 485 -0.85 -0.71 -12.44
CA ARG A 485 -1.66 0.14 -13.31
C ARG A 485 -2.98 0.54 -12.65
N GLN A 486 -3.67 -0.38 -11.99
CA GLN A 486 -4.91 -0.11 -11.24
C GLN A 486 -4.69 0.95 -10.15
N SER A 487 -3.51 0.96 -9.53
CA SER A 487 -3.12 1.96 -8.53
C SER A 487 -2.64 3.29 -9.14
N GLY A 488 -2.61 3.42 -10.46
CA GLY A 488 -2.13 4.62 -11.18
C GLY A 488 -0.61 4.79 -11.16
N VAL A 489 0.12 3.74 -10.80
CA VAL A 489 1.56 3.75 -10.70
C VAL A 489 2.21 3.41 -12.04
N ILE A 490 3.17 4.22 -12.46
CA ILE A 490 3.97 4.00 -13.66
C ILE A 490 5.08 2.99 -13.32
N ARG A 491 4.96 1.75 -13.83
CA ARG A 491 6.01 0.76 -13.69
C ARG A 491 7.08 0.94 -14.75
N VAL A 492 8.33 0.82 -14.33
CA VAL A 492 9.52 0.84 -15.19
C VAL A 492 10.43 -0.36 -14.94
N ASP A 493 11.31 -0.65 -15.89
CA ASP A 493 12.13 -1.85 -15.88
C ASP A 493 13.60 -1.62 -15.50
N SER A 494 14.04 -0.37 -15.44
CA SER A 494 15.42 -0.01 -15.07
C SER A 494 15.50 1.34 -14.36
N GLN A 495 16.62 1.60 -13.69
CA GLN A 495 16.92 2.91 -13.10
C GLN A 495 16.98 4.01 -14.16
N HIS A 496 17.47 3.68 -15.37
CA HIS A 496 17.50 4.64 -16.47
C HIS A 496 16.10 5.07 -16.87
N GLN A 497 15.18 4.11 -17.06
CA GLN A 497 13.78 4.40 -17.37
C GLN A 497 13.08 5.18 -16.24
N LEU A 498 13.39 4.89 -14.96
CA LEU A 498 12.83 5.65 -13.86
C LEU A 498 13.15 7.14 -14.00
N LEU A 499 14.41 7.46 -14.26
CA LEU A 499 14.83 8.84 -14.44
C LEU A 499 14.40 9.44 -15.78
N ASP A 500 14.32 8.64 -16.86
CA ASP A 500 13.83 9.07 -18.16
C ASP A 500 12.35 9.49 -18.09
N VAL A 501 11.53 8.72 -17.40
CA VAL A 501 10.11 9.06 -17.15
C VAL A 501 9.99 10.25 -16.19
N ALA A 502 10.78 10.25 -15.10
CA ALA A 502 10.73 11.32 -14.12
C ALA A 502 11.12 12.69 -14.72
N GLN A 503 12.18 12.77 -15.55
CA GLN A 503 12.59 14.04 -16.16
C GLN A 503 11.52 14.60 -17.09
N LEU A 504 10.77 13.73 -17.80
CA LEU A 504 9.63 14.16 -18.63
C LEU A 504 8.54 14.76 -17.73
N LEU A 505 8.11 14.00 -16.72
CA LEU A 505 6.97 14.37 -15.87
C LEU A 505 7.22 15.61 -15.01
N VAL A 506 8.49 15.91 -14.68
CA VAL A 506 8.87 17.13 -13.95
C VAL A 506 8.85 18.37 -14.85
N HIS A 507 9.25 18.24 -16.13
CA HIS A 507 9.56 19.39 -16.96
C HIS A 507 8.55 19.63 -18.09
N GLN A 508 7.67 18.66 -18.39
CA GLN A 508 6.71 18.76 -19.48
C GLN A 508 5.27 18.57 -19.00
N PRO A 509 4.28 19.16 -19.66
CA PRO A 509 2.88 18.89 -19.38
C PRO A 509 2.54 17.43 -19.69
N LEU A 510 1.49 16.91 -19.09
CA LEU A 510 0.97 15.59 -19.44
C LEU A 510 0.36 15.62 -20.85
N PRO A 511 0.68 14.66 -21.72
CA PRO A 511 0.07 14.55 -23.04
C PRO A 511 -1.45 14.36 -22.92
N ALA A 512 -2.22 15.04 -23.78
CA ALA A 512 -3.68 14.94 -23.79
C ALA A 512 -4.19 13.60 -24.34
N GLY A 513 -3.39 12.95 -25.20
CA GLY A 513 -3.74 11.69 -25.84
C GLY A 513 -2.53 10.93 -26.38
N ARG A 514 -2.74 10.06 -27.35
CA ARG A 514 -1.75 9.10 -27.87
C ARG A 514 -1.13 9.51 -29.23
N ARG A 515 -1.55 10.61 -29.80
CA ARG A 515 -1.13 11.04 -31.17
C ARG A 515 0.19 11.79 -31.06
N VAL A 516 1.21 11.28 -31.75
CA VAL A 516 2.57 11.81 -31.67
C VAL A 516 3.05 12.26 -33.03
N ALA A 517 3.51 13.50 -33.13
CA ALA A 517 4.23 14.04 -34.26
C ALA A 517 5.73 13.74 -34.12
N VAL A 518 6.38 13.29 -35.22
CA VAL A 518 7.81 13.03 -35.25
C VAL A 518 8.48 14.02 -36.20
N VAL A 519 9.46 14.77 -35.69
CA VAL A 519 10.28 15.73 -36.48
C VAL A 519 11.74 15.28 -36.41
N ALA A 520 12.40 15.08 -37.54
CA ALA A 520 13.79 14.64 -37.58
C ALA A 520 14.59 15.29 -38.70
N ASP A 521 15.93 15.19 -38.65
CA ASP A 521 16.86 15.68 -39.70
C ASP A 521 16.78 14.85 -40.97
N SER A 522 16.37 13.58 -40.86
CA SER A 522 16.35 12.66 -41.98
C SER A 522 15.21 11.66 -41.86
N GLU A 523 14.76 11.14 -43.01
CA GLU A 523 13.70 10.14 -43.05
C GLU A 523 14.03 8.83 -42.29
N PRO A 524 15.26 8.30 -42.30
CA PRO A 524 15.58 7.14 -41.51
C PRO A 524 15.41 7.36 -40.00
N LEU A 525 15.79 8.52 -39.45
CA LEU A 525 15.61 8.89 -38.04
C LEU A 525 14.12 9.07 -37.69
N ALA A 526 13.36 9.72 -38.58
CA ALA A 526 11.91 9.86 -38.41
C ALA A 526 11.22 8.49 -38.43
N ALA A 527 11.63 7.58 -39.29
CA ALA A 527 11.09 6.23 -39.39
C ALA A 527 11.43 5.41 -38.12
N LEU A 528 12.66 5.49 -37.61
CA LEU A 528 13.07 4.82 -36.37
C LEU A 528 12.23 5.28 -35.16
N ALA A 529 12.09 6.58 -34.99
CA ALA A 529 11.29 7.13 -33.88
C ALA A 529 9.79 6.79 -34.04
N ALA A 530 9.26 6.76 -35.25
CA ALA A 530 7.88 6.39 -35.52
C ALA A 530 7.62 4.90 -35.26
N GLU A 531 8.57 4.01 -35.63
CA GLU A 531 8.48 2.57 -35.30
C GLU A 531 8.49 2.33 -33.81
N ALA A 532 9.40 3.02 -33.09
CA ALA A 532 9.45 2.97 -31.64
C ALA A 532 8.11 3.44 -31.02
N ALA A 533 7.53 4.54 -31.54
CA ALA A 533 6.25 5.08 -31.06
C ALA A 533 5.09 4.08 -31.26
N ALA A 534 5.01 3.48 -32.45
CA ALA A 534 4.00 2.47 -32.75
C ALA A 534 4.14 1.22 -31.86
N SER A 535 5.37 0.74 -31.67
CA SER A 535 5.69 -0.40 -30.80
C SER A 535 5.34 -0.12 -29.33
N ALA A 536 5.49 1.13 -28.87
CA ALA A 536 5.10 1.56 -27.53
C ALA A 536 3.59 1.83 -27.38
N GLY A 537 2.80 1.60 -28.43
CA GLY A 537 1.35 1.77 -28.45
C GLY A 537 0.89 3.21 -28.61
N LEU A 538 1.74 4.11 -29.13
CA LEU A 538 1.36 5.47 -29.54
C LEU A 538 0.87 5.47 -30.99
N THR A 539 0.13 6.50 -31.39
CA THR A 539 -0.36 6.68 -32.74
C THR A 539 0.45 7.78 -33.43
N VAL A 540 1.25 7.42 -34.42
CA VAL A 540 2.03 8.40 -35.16
C VAL A 540 1.07 9.18 -36.05
N SER A 541 0.90 10.45 -35.77
CA SER A 541 0.01 11.36 -36.53
C SER A 541 0.67 11.93 -37.80
N GLY A 542 1.99 11.94 -37.84
CA GLY A 542 2.77 12.37 -38.99
C GLY A 542 4.28 12.35 -38.74
N ARG A 543 5.04 12.38 -39.82
CA ARG A 543 6.51 12.46 -39.83
C ARG A 543 6.95 13.63 -40.69
N TRP A 544 7.87 14.41 -40.19
CA TRP A 544 8.42 15.56 -40.93
C TRP A 544 9.94 15.51 -40.89
N THR A 545 10.52 15.72 -42.07
CA THR A 545 11.97 15.84 -42.23
C THR A 545 12.30 17.31 -42.44
N VAL A 546 13.13 17.89 -41.57
CA VAL A 546 13.55 19.28 -41.58
C VAL A 546 15.08 19.33 -41.60
N PRO A 547 15.74 20.14 -42.50
CA PRO A 547 17.17 20.25 -42.48
C PRO A 547 17.71 20.67 -41.10
N GLY A 548 18.63 19.87 -40.56
CA GLY A 548 19.15 20.07 -39.20
C GLY A 548 20.14 21.24 -39.07
N ASP A 549 20.52 21.88 -40.15
CA ASP A 549 21.35 23.08 -40.23
C ASP A 549 20.54 24.41 -40.34
N ASP A 550 19.22 24.32 -40.39
CA ASP A 550 18.32 25.50 -40.44
C ASP A 550 17.45 25.59 -39.14
N PRO A 551 17.93 26.26 -38.09
CA PRO A 551 17.15 26.47 -36.84
C PRO A 551 15.80 27.16 -37.06
N ALA A 552 15.70 28.05 -38.05
CA ALA A 552 14.45 28.76 -38.31
C ALA A 552 13.40 27.83 -38.96
N ALA A 553 13.81 26.91 -39.83
CA ALA A 553 12.93 25.93 -40.40
C ALA A 553 12.45 24.91 -39.31
N VAL A 554 13.33 24.50 -38.42
CA VAL A 554 12.97 23.65 -37.27
C VAL A 554 11.93 24.34 -36.39
N GLU A 555 12.17 25.61 -36.02
CA GLU A 555 11.24 26.37 -35.16
C GLU A 555 9.88 26.59 -35.87
N ALA A 556 9.88 26.93 -37.15
CA ALA A 556 8.65 27.12 -37.91
C ALA A 556 7.83 25.82 -38.02
N GLN A 557 8.48 24.68 -38.29
CA GLN A 557 7.83 23.39 -38.32
C GLN A 557 7.21 22.99 -37.00
N LEU A 558 7.96 23.14 -35.90
CA LEU A 558 7.48 22.83 -34.56
C LEU A 558 6.34 23.78 -34.13
N THR A 559 6.42 25.07 -34.48
CA THR A 559 5.34 26.02 -34.22
C THR A 559 4.08 25.67 -35.01
N ALA A 560 4.21 25.25 -36.27
CA ALA A 560 3.08 24.81 -37.06
C ALA A 560 2.39 23.57 -36.47
N LEU A 561 3.15 22.58 -36.00
CA LEU A 561 2.62 21.41 -35.34
C LEU A 561 1.97 21.75 -33.97
N ALA A 562 2.56 22.68 -33.25
CA ALA A 562 2.09 23.10 -31.95
C ALA A 562 0.76 23.88 -31.99
N THR A 563 0.45 24.52 -33.12
CA THR A 563 -0.85 25.21 -33.31
C THR A 563 -1.98 24.27 -33.72
N ASP A 564 -1.68 23.02 -34.11
CA ASP A 564 -2.66 22.00 -34.49
C ASP A 564 -2.87 20.99 -33.34
N HIS A 565 -3.46 21.46 -32.24
CA HIS A 565 -3.78 20.63 -31.09
C HIS A 565 -4.79 19.52 -31.40
N ASP A 566 -5.56 19.63 -32.45
CA ASP A 566 -6.52 18.60 -32.87
C ASP A 566 -5.83 17.43 -33.58
N ALA A 567 -4.62 17.61 -34.11
CA ALA A 567 -3.87 16.57 -34.79
C ALA A 567 -2.83 15.85 -33.92
N HIS A 568 -2.24 16.54 -32.90
CA HIS A 568 -1.11 16.04 -32.16
C HIS A 568 -1.25 16.27 -30.65
N ASP A 569 -0.93 15.25 -29.85
CA ASP A 569 -0.94 15.34 -28.39
C ASP A 569 0.48 15.50 -27.80
N ALA A 570 1.52 15.18 -28.61
CA ALA A 570 2.91 15.31 -28.24
C ALA A 570 3.82 15.37 -29.47
N VAL A 571 5.05 15.83 -29.26
CA VAL A 571 6.08 15.95 -30.31
C VAL A 571 7.38 15.24 -29.90
N VAL A 572 7.93 14.44 -30.78
CA VAL A 572 9.26 13.83 -30.66
C VAL A 572 10.19 14.48 -31.66
N VAL A 573 11.29 15.08 -31.18
CA VAL A 573 12.30 15.73 -32.03
C VAL A 573 13.57 14.87 -32.01
N VAL A 574 14.07 14.53 -33.23
CA VAL A 574 15.34 13.79 -33.36
C VAL A 574 16.29 14.60 -34.23
N HIS A 575 17.43 15.01 -33.63
CA HIS A 575 18.44 15.82 -34.31
C HIS A 575 19.83 15.23 -34.17
N VAL A 576 20.40 14.74 -35.27
CA VAL A 576 21.74 14.13 -35.31
C VAL A 576 22.50 14.76 -36.47
N PRO A 577 23.29 15.84 -36.25
CA PRO A 577 24.02 16.48 -37.33
C PRO A 577 25.07 15.52 -37.89
N THR A 578 25.08 15.38 -39.20
CA THR A 578 26.00 14.48 -39.91
C THR A 578 27.38 15.09 -40.11
N VAL A 579 27.51 16.40 -39.98
CA VAL A 579 28.79 17.14 -40.13
C VAL A 579 28.92 18.15 -39.00
N GLY A 580 30.05 18.14 -38.32
CA GLY A 580 30.33 19.10 -37.22
C GLY A 580 29.66 18.80 -35.90
N ALA A 581 29.74 19.73 -34.98
CA ALA A 581 29.05 19.66 -33.69
C ALA A 581 27.61 20.22 -33.84
N THR A 582 26.71 19.80 -32.94
CA THR A 582 25.35 20.34 -32.87
C THR A 582 25.41 21.88 -32.71
N ASP A 583 24.81 22.62 -33.63
CA ASP A 583 24.64 24.05 -33.49
C ASP A 583 23.68 24.36 -32.33
N PRO A 584 24.10 25.09 -31.28
CA PRO A 584 23.25 25.41 -30.13
C PRO A 584 21.98 26.23 -30.53
N ALA A 585 21.89 26.75 -31.71
CA ALA A 585 20.70 27.44 -32.21
C ALA A 585 19.52 26.45 -32.43
N VAL A 586 19.78 25.21 -32.88
CA VAL A 586 18.73 24.20 -33.09
C VAL A 586 18.04 23.79 -31.79
N PRO A 587 18.77 23.33 -30.72
CA PRO A 587 18.14 23.08 -29.42
C PRO A 587 17.35 24.26 -28.89
N ARG A 588 17.86 25.49 -29.02
CA ARG A 588 17.16 26.70 -28.57
C ARG A 588 15.88 26.96 -29.37
N ALA A 589 15.87 26.67 -30.67
CA ALA A 589 14.66 26.75 -31.52
C ALA A 589 13.59 25.74 -31.05
N VAL A 590 14.01 24.48 -30.74
CA VAL A 590 13.16 23.46 -30.16
C VAL A 590 12.57 23.94 -28.84
N ALA A 591 13.41 24.48 -27.95
CA ALA A 591 12.97 24.98 -26.63
C ALA A 591 11.93 26.10 -26.74
N ARG A 592 12.17 27.11 -27.65
CA ARG A 592 11.22 28.22 -27.87
C ARG A 592 9.88 27.74 -28.40
N ALA A 593 9.91 26.87 -29.40
CA ALA A 593 8.68 26.31 -29.96
C ALA A 593 7.86 25.51 -28.95
N ALA A 594 8.52 24.67 -28.17
CA ALA A 594 7.89 23.87 -27.10
C ALA A 594 7.33 24.76 -26.00
N ALA A 595 8.07 25.78 -25.55
CA ALA A 595 7.61 26.72 -24.51
C ALA A 595 6.40 27.56 -24.97
N ALA A 596 6.38 27.96 -26.23
CA ALA A 596 5.27 28.73 -26.82
C ALA A 596 3.99 27.88 -26.99
N SER A 597 4.12 26.60 -27.27
CA SER A 597 2.98 25.71 -27.57
C SER A 597 2.30 25.10 -26.36
N GLY A 598 3.04 24.85 -25.27
CA GLY A 598 2.56 24.05 -24.15
C GLY A 598 2.31 22.57 -24.48
N THR A 599 2.70 22.09 -25.68
CA THR A 599 2.58 20.69 -26.09
C THR A 599 3.73 19.87 -25.53
N ALA A 600 3.43 18.68 -25.00
CA ALA A 600 4.45 17.77 -24.46
C ALA A 600 5.50 17.45 -25.54
N THR A 601 6.74 17.85 -25.32
CA THR A 601 7.84 17.72 -26.28
C THR A 601 9.01 16.97 -25.66
N VAL A 602 9.57 16.00 -26.37
CA VAL A 602 10.77 15.26 -26.00
C VAL A 602 11.80 15.36 -27.13
N ALA A 603 13.10 15.39 -26.79
CA ALA A 603 14.15 15.54 -27.78
C ALA A 603 15.22 14.44 -27.66
N CYS A 604 15.66 13.91 -28.78
CA CYS A 604 16.88 13.15 -28.93
C CYS A 604 17.87 13.95 -29.77
N ILE A 605 18.78 14.65 -29.14
CA ILE A 605 19.76 15.53 -29.80
C ILE A 605 21.17 15.03 -29.47
N LEU A 606 21.96 14.76 -30.50
CA LEU A 606 23.32 14.25 -30.32
C LEU A 606 24.16 15.17 -29.43
N GLY A 607 24.77 14.57 -28.40
CA GLY A 607 25.59 15.28 -27.42
C GLY A 607 24.83 15.92 -26.25
N LEU A 608 23.48 15.93 -26.27
CA LEU A 608 22.67 16.42 -25.15
C LEU A 608 22.00 15.27 -24.42
N ARG A 609 21.93 15.35 -23.10
CA ARG A 609 21.24 14.38 -22.27
C ARG A 609 20.75 15.02 -20.97
N GLY A 610 19.51 14.66 -20.56
CA GLY A 610 18.90 15.18 -19.34
C GLY A 610 18.38 16.62 -19.52
N ILE A 611 18.58 17.43 -18.53
CA ILE A 611 18.09 18.80 -18.46
C ILE A 611 19.25 19.75 -18.80
N THR A 612 19.12 20.49 -19.87
CA THR A 612 20.19 21.35 -20.39
C THR A 612 19.70 22.78 -20.64
N PRO A 613 20.55 23.81 -20.44
CA PRO A 613 20.17 25.19 -20.68
C PRO A 613 19.78 25.48 -22.14
N GLU A 614 20.39 24.74 -23.09
CA GLU A 614 20.15 24.87 -24.52
C GLU A 614 18.71 24.48 -24.90
N LEU A 615 18.07 23.59 -24.09
CA LEU A 615 16.71 23.12 -24.28
C LEU A 615 15.72 23.80 -23.31
N THR A 616 16.10 24.94 -22.72
CA THR A 616 15.24 25.72 -21.83
C THR A 616 14.89 27.08 -22.43
N ALA A 617 13.58 27.40 -22.43
CA ALA A 617 13.06 28.70 -22.85
C ALA A 617 11.95 29.17 -21.90
N GLN A 618 11.67 30.47 -21.89
CA GLN A 618 10.54 30.99 -21.10
C GLN A 618 9.24 30.88 -21.90
N ASP A 619 8.17 30.48 -21.23
CA ASP A 619 6.83 30.54 -21.80
C ASP A 619 6.26 31.97 -21.77
N ALA A 620 5.01 32.14 -22.21
CA ALA A 620 4.34 33.44 -22.25
C ALA A 620 4.21 34.13 -20.87
N ASP A 621 4.22 33.36 -19.79
CA ASP A 621 4.12 33.84 -18.42
C ASP A 621 5.50 34.06 -17.79
N GLY A 622 6.59 33.89 -18.53
CA GLY A 622 7.96 34.01 -18.07
C GLY A 622 8.45 32.82 -17.23
N VAL A 623 7.74 31.70 -17.25
CA VAL A 623 8.12 30.48 -16.53
C VAL A 623 9.09 29.67 -17.42
N PRO A 624 10.26 29.26 -16.87
CA PRO A 624 11.18 28.42 -17.62
C PRO A 624 10.57 27.04 -17.91
N ARG A 625 10.58 26.66 -19.20
CA ARG A 625 10.16 25.35 -19.70
C ARG A 625 11.35 24.66 -20.32
N THR A 626 11.58 23.41 -19.94
CA THR A 626 12.72 22.64 -20.44
C THR A 626 12.22 21.40 -21.18
N VAL A 627 12.73 21.21 -22.38
CA VAL A 627 12.54 19.96 -23.16
C VAL A 627 13.60 18.96 -22.69
N PRO A 628 13.22 17.82 -22.10
CA PRO A 628 14.19 16.82 -21.67
C PRO A 628 14.85 16.14 -22.86
N ALA A 629 16.18 15.97 -22.79
CA ALA A 629 16.98 15.28 -23.81
C ALA A 629 17.25 13.82 -23.44
N TYR A 630 17.15 12.95 -24.45
CA TYR A 630 17.35 11.51 -24.33
C TYR A 630 18.53 11.01 -25.17
N ALA A 631 19.10 9.87 -24.76
CA ALA A 631 20.24 9.29 -25.49
C ALA A 631 19.82 8.63 -26.80
N ALA A 632 18.61 8.08 -26.86
CA ALA A 632 18.05 7.41 -28.02
C ALA A 632 16.56 7.77 -28.22
N PRO A 633 16.05 7.75 -29.46
CA PRO A 633 14.64 7.99 -29.75
C PRO A 633 13.71 7.03 -29.01
N GLU A 634 14.11 5.78 -28.82
CA GLU A 634 13.37 4.76 -28.09
C GLU A 634 13.16 5.13 -26.62
N ASP A 635 14.19 5.67 -25.95
CA ASP A 635 14.12 6.11 -24.56
C ASP A 635 13.11 7.27 -24.41
N ALA A 636 13.15 8.24 -25.32
CA ALA A 636 12.24 9.37 -25.36
C ALA A 636 10.78 8.92 -25.56
N VAL A 637 10.58 8.00 -26.51
CA VAL A 637 9.26 7.44 -26.83
C VAL A 637 8.70 6.61 -25.68
N LEU A 638 9.52 5.77 -25.03
CA LEU A 638 9.09 4.96 -23.90
C LEU A 638 8.67 5.83 -22.70
N ALA A 639 9.43 6.91 -22.44
CA ALA A 639 9.07 7.89 -21.41
C ALA A 639 7.74 8.60 -21.74
N LEU A 640 7.56 8.99 -22.99
CA LEU A 640 6.34 9.63 -23.48
C LEU A 640 5.14 8.67 -23.39
N ALA A 641 5.29 7.41 -23.80
CA ALA A 641 4.23 6.40 -23.70
C ALA A 641 3.82 6.14 -22.24
N ALA A 642 4.76 6.19 -21.31
CA ALA A 642 4.48 6.09 -19.89
C ALA A 642 3.66 7.29 -19.38
N ALA A 643 4.01 8.51 -19.80
CA ALA A 643 3.26 9.73 -19.47
C ALA A 643 1.85 9.71 -20.06
N VAL A 644 1.68 9.24 -21.30
CA VAL A 644 0.37 9.07 -21.96
C VAL A 644 -0.52 8.10 -21.19
N ARG A 645 0.02 6.93 -20.80
CA ARG A 645 -0.74 5.95 -20.00
C ARG A 645 -1.17 6.52 -18.65
N TYR A 646 -0.30 7.26 -17.99
CA TYR A 646 -0.64 7.92 -16.72
C TYR A 646 -1.68 9.03 -16.92
N SER A 647 -1.56 9.85 -17.96
CA SER A 647 -2.54 10.89 -18.30
C SER A 647 -3.93 10.28 -18.56
N ALA A 648 -3.99 9.20 -19.32
CA ALA A 648 -5.23 8.46 -19.56
C ALA A 648 -5.82 7.89 -18.27
N TRP A 649 -5.01 7.30 -17.40
CA TRP A 649 -5.47 6.80 -16.11
C TRP A 649 -5.96 7.93 -15.19
N ARG A 650 -5.27 9.07 -15.18
CA ARG A 650 -5.63 10.23 -14.35
C ARG A 650 -6.96 10.86 -14.76
N SER A 651 -7.27 10.89 -16.07
CA SER A 651 -8.51 11.45 -16.60
C SER A 651 -9.67 10.47 -16.67
N ALA A 652 -9.40 9.15 -16.54
CA ALA A 652 -10.44 8.13 -16.54
C ALA A 652 -11.33 8.20 -15.30
N ASP A 653 -12.58 7.78 -15.47
CA ASP A 653 -13.47 7.49 -14.34
C ASP A 653 -12.89 6.31 -13.54
N ARG A 654 -12.66 6.51 -12.27
CA ARG A 654 -12.10 5.50 -11.36
C ARG A 654 -13.15 4.59 -10.75
N GLY A 655 -14.41 4.82 -11.08
CA GLY A 655 -15.54 4.09 -10.53
C GLY A 655 -15.84 4.43 -9.07
N ARG A 656 -16.83 3.74 -8.55
CA ARG A 656 -17.30 3.87 -7.17
C ARG A 656 -17.06 2.56 -6.43
N PRO A 657 -16.83 2.63 -5.11
CA PRO A 657 -16.82 1.43 -4.29
C PRO A 657 -18.10 0.61 -4.46
N LEU A 658 -17.96 -0.70 -4.53
CA LEU A 658 -19.09 -1.60 -4.72
C LEU A 658 -20.03 -1.55 -3.51
N ARG A 659 -21.30 -1.31 -3.74
CA ARG A 659 -22.37 -1.39 -2.74
C ARG A 659 -23.27 -2.56 -3.10
N LEU A 660 -23.16 -3.64 -2.35
CA LEU A 660 -23.89 -4.88 -2.58
C LEU A 660 -25.01 -5.02 -1.55
N GLU A 661 -26.21 -5.30 -2.02
CA GLU A 661 -27.34 -5.65 -1.15
C GLU A 661 -27.26 -7.13 -0.75
N GLY A 662 -27.82 -7.45 0.42
CA GLY A 662 -27.96 -8.84 0.88
C GLY A 662 -26.68 -9.50 1.36
N VAL A 663 -25.65 -8.72 1.78
CA VAL A 663 -24.41 -9.26 2.36
C VAL A 663 -24.55 -9.35 3.89
N ASP A 664 -24.29 -10.55 4.44
CA ASP A 664 -24.19 -10.84 5.88
C ASP A 664 -22.73 -11.10 6.30
N THR A 665 -21.93 -10.07 6.34
CA THR A 665 -20.52 -10.14 6.77
C THR A 665 -20.38 -10.72 8.18
N ALA A 666 -21.32 -10.42 9.09
CA ALA A 666 -21.28 -10.93 10.46
C ALA A 666 -21.51 -12.44 10.52
N GLY A 667 -22.47 -12.96 9.75
CA GLY A 667 -22.71 -14.39 9.58
C GLY A 667 -21.50 -15.12 9.00
N ALA A 668 -20.92 -14.56 7.94
CA ALA A 668 -19.74 -15.11 7.31
C ALA A 668 -18.55 -15.22 8.27
N ARG A 669 -18.24 -14.15 9.02
CA ARG A 669 -17.16 -14.16 10.03
C ARG A 669 -17.40 -15.18 11.14
N ARG A 670 -18.64 -15.34 11.61
CA ARG A 670 -18.96 -16.37 12.61
C ARG A 670 -18.69 -17.77 12.07
N LEU A 671 -19.14 -18.07 10.85
CA LEU A 671 -18.90 -19.35 10.20
C LEU A 671 -17.41 -19.64 10.04
N VAL A 672 -16.62 -18.69 9.54
CA VAL A 672 -15.18 -18.82 9.37
C VAL A 672 -14.50 -19.02 10.74
N ALA A 673 -14.82 -18.21 11.75
CA ALA A 673 -14.24 -18.32 13.09
C ALA A 673 -14.59 -19.66 13.77
N GLU A 674 -15.76 -20.23 13.51
CA GLU A 674 -16.20 -21.53 14.00
C GLU A 674 -15.37 -22.65 13.37
N ARG A 675 -15.20 -22.65 12.06
CA ARG A 675 -14.40 -23.64 11.34
C ARG A 675 -12.91 -23.56 11.67
N MET A 676 -12.37 -22.36 11.78
CA MET A 676 -10.97 -22.14 12.15
C MET A 676 -10.64 -22.58 13.58
N ARG A 677 -11.60 -22.58 14.51
CA ARG A 677 -11.39 -23.11 15.87
C ARG A 677 -11.19 -24.63 15.89
N ASP A 678 -11.87 -25.34 15.00
CA ASP A 678 -11.83 -26.81 14.91
C ASP A 678 -10.62 -27.29 14.08
N ALA A 679 -10.05 -26.41 13.26
CA ALA A 679 -8.89 -26.67 12.44
C ALA A 679 -7.58 -26.42 13.23
N GLY A 680 -6.64 -27.37 13.14
CA GLY A 680 -5.27 -27.15 13.60
C GLY A 680 -4.52 -26.11 12.71
N PRO A 681 -3.25 -25.84 13.00
CA PRO A 681 -2.44 -24.97 12.13
C PRO A 681 -2.33 -25.60 10.73
N GLY A 682 -2.78 -24.88 9.71
CA GLY A 682 -2.73 -25.34 8.32
C GLY A 682 -3.83 -24.73 7.46
N VAL A 683 -3.92 -25.25 6.23
CA VAL A 683 -4.99 -24.86 5.29
C VAL A 683 -6.16 -25.84 5.44
N LEU A 684 -7.35 -25.31 5.72
CA LEU A 684 -8.60 -26.05 5.80
C LEU A 684 -9.39 -25.85 4.50
N THR A 685 -9.70 -26.91 3.79
CA THR A 685 -10.66 -26.86 2.69
C THR A 685 -12.07 -27.08 3.22
N LEU A 686 -12.98 -26.14 2.96
CA LEU A 686 -14.37 -26.25 3.36
C LEU A 686 -15.08 -27.33 2.54
N GLU A 687 -16.00 -28.06 3.19
CA GLU A 687 -16.92 -28.97 2.52
C GLU A 687 -17.96 -28.18 1.71
N GLN A 688 -18.57 -28.82 0.69
CA GLN A 688 -19.56 -28.18 -0.20
C GLN A 688 -20.70 -27.45 0.54
N PRO A 689 -21.32 -28.01 1.58
CA PRO A 689 -22.40 -27.33 2.31
C PRO A 689 -21.89 -26.08 3.07
N GLU A 690 -20.67 -26.14 3.58
CA GLU A 690 -20.02 -25.05 4.31
C GLU A 690 -19.62 -23.93 3.36
N ALA A 691 -19.00 -24.28 2.22
CA ALA A 691 -18.68 -23.33 1.16
C ALA A 691 -19.94 -22.63 0.64
N ALA A 692 -21.04 -23.40 0.41
CA ALA A 692 -22.31 -22.83 0.01
C ALA A 692 -22.91 -21.89 1.06
N ALA A 693 -22.79 -22.24 2.35
CA ALA A 693 -23.27 -21.38 3.44
C ALA A 693 -22.47 -20.07 3.51
N LEU A 694 -21.14 -20.12 3.38
CA LEU A 694 -20.28 -18.94 3.33
C LEU A 694 -20.59 -18.04 2.13
N LEU A 695 -20.70 -18.62 0.94
CA LEU A 695 -20.97 -17.87 -0.29
C LEU A 695 -22.37 -17.22 -0.26
N ARG A 696 -23.35 -17.89 0.33
CA ARG A 696 -24.71 -17.34 0.50
C ARG A 696 -24.71 -16.08 1.39
N CYS A 697 -23.81 -15.97 2.36
CA CYS A 697 -23.66 -14.74 3.14
C CYS A 697 -23.28 -13.52 2.26
N TYR A 698 -22.69 -13.76 1.10
CA TYR A 698 -22.39 -12.73 0.09
C TYR A 698 -23.37 -12.72 -1.08
N GLY A 699 -24.48 -13.47 -0.98
CA GLY A 699 -25.48 -13.52 -2.03
C GLY A 699 -25.05 -14.32 -3.27
N ILE A 700 -24.02 -15.17 -3.16
CA ILE A 700 -23.60 -16.09 -4.22
C ILE A 700 -24.26 -17.45 -3.95
N GLU A 701 -25.19 -17.83 -4.81
CA GLU A 701 -25.86 -19.12 -4.70
C GLU A 701 -25.19 -20.16 -5.57
N LEU A 702 -24.83 -21.30 -4.95
CA LEU A 702 -24.35 -22.45 -5.69
C LEU A 702 -25.52 -23.17 -6.36
N TRP A 703 -25.30 -23.57 -7.61
CA TRP A 703 -26.27 -24.33 -8.38
C TRP A 703 -26.59 -25.67 -7.68
N PRO A 704 -27.84 -26.02 -7.54
CA PRO A 704 -28.26 -27.19 -6.77
C PRO A 704 -27.57 -28.50 -7.18
N THR A 705 -26.97 -29.19 -6.21
CA THR A 705 -26.17 -30.39 -6.37
C THR A 705 -26.54 -31.38 -5.28
N VAL A 706 -26.60 -32.64 -5.58
CA VAL A 706 -26.87 -33.73 -4.62
C VAL A 706 -25.78 -34.78 -4.75
N VAL A 707 -25.13 -35.09 -3.62
CA VAL A 707 -24.14 -36.19 -3.56
C VAL A 707 -24.89 -37.54 -3.46
N VAL A 708 -24.51 -38.51 -4.28
CA VAL A 708 -25.14 -39.81 -4.43
C VAL A 708 -24.10 -40.93 -4.45
N ARG A 709 -24.43 -42.08 -3.94
CA ARG A 709 -23.53 -43.24 -3.87
C ARG A 709 -23.76 -44.30 -4.95
N ASP A 710 -24.99 -44.40 -5.45
CA ASP A 710 -25.38 -45.41 -6.45
C ASP A 710 -26.34 -44.82 -7.47
N ALA A 711 -26.74 -45.66 -8.43
CA ALA A 711 -27.61 -45.27 -9.51
C ALA A 711 -29.03 -44.97 -9.05
N ASP A 712 -29.53 -45.65 -8.00
CA ASP A 712 -30.90 -45.43 -7.50
C ASP A 712 -30.98 -44.09 -6.77
N GLU A 713 -29.99 -43.76 -5.93
CA GLU A 713 -29.88 -42.45 -5.32
C GLU A 713 -29.73 -41.37 -6.40
N ALA A 714 -28.99 -41.63 -7.49
CA ALA A 714 -28.80 -40.69 -8.58
C ALA A 714 -30.10 -40.34 -9.29
N VAL A 715 -30.90 -41.34 -9.61
CA VAL A 715 -32.23 -41.18 -10.25
C VAL A 715 -33.15 -40.38 -9.30
N ALA A 716 -33.22 -40.78 -8.03
CA ALA A 716 -34.05 -40.07 -7.06
C ALA A 716 -33.61 -38.60 -6.86
N ALA A 717 -32.32 -38.32 -6.96
CA ALA A 717 -31.78 -36.95 -6.94
C ALA A 717 -32.18 -36.17 -8.21
N ALA A 718 -32.07 -36.78 -9.39
CA ALA A 718 -32.44 -36.17 -10.66
C ALA A 718 -33.92 -35.80 -10.73
N ASP A 719 -34.82 -36.69 -10.23
CA ASP A 719 -36.25 -36.42 -10.15
C ASP A 719 -36.58 -35.19 -9.26
N ARG A 720 -35.83 -34.99 -8.20
CA ARG A 720 -35.99 -33.82 -7.32
C ARG A 720 -35.40 -32.55 -7.93
N LEU A 721 -34.26 -32.64 -8.60
CA LEU A 721 -33.55 -31.50 -9.20
C LEU A 721 -34.20 -31.02 -10.50
N GLY A 722 -34.88 -31.96 -11.21
CA GLY A 722 -35.42 -31.75 -12.54
C GLY A 722 -34.42 -32.08 -13.65
N TRP A 723 -34.90 -32.74 -14.67
CA TRP A 723 -34.15 -33.14 -15.87
C TRP A 723 -33.98 -31.98 -16.85
N PRO A 724 -32.90 -31.93 -17.67
CA PRO A 724 -31.76 -32.85 -17.69
C PRO A 724 -30.77 -32.60 -16.55
N VAL A 725 -29.92 -33.59 -16.25
CA VAL A 725 -28.88 -33.51 -15.21
C VAL A 725 -27.49 -33.83 -15.74
N ALA A 726 -26.48 -33.39 -14.99
CA ALA A 726 -25.10 -33.79 -15.13
C ALA A 726 -24.70 -34.73 -13.98
N LEU A 727 -23.88 -35.73 -14.29
CA LEU A 727 -23.24 -36.62 -13.33
C LEU A 727 -21.74 -36.27 -13.27
N LYS A 728 -21.21 -36.03 -12.06
CA LYS A 728 -19.83 -35.64 -11.84
C LYS A 728 -19.15 -36.56 -10.84
N SER A 729 -17.86 -36.80 -11.03
CA SER A 729 -17.02 -37.45 -10.02
C SER A 729 -16.69 -36.47 -8.92
N THR A 730 -16.63 -36.93 -7.66
CA THR A 730 -16.13 -36.12 -6.52
C THR A 730 -14.61 -36.16 -6.38
N ALA A 731 -13.91 -36.96 -7.21
CA ALA A 731 -12.45 -36.96 -7.24
C ALA A 731 -11.91 -35.62 -7.76
N GLY A 732 -11.10 -34.90 -6.95
CA GLY A 732 -10.66 -33.52 -7.22
C GLY A 732 -9.99 -33.32 -8.58
N HIS A 733 -9.18 -34.29 -9.03
CA HIS A 733 -8.49 -34.27 -10.32
C HIS A 733 -9.36 -34.62 -11.54
N LEU A 734 -10.58 -35.12 -11.33
CA LEU A 734 -11.53 -35.50 -12.38
C LEU A 734 -12.81 -34.68 -12.40
N ARG A 735 -13.10 -33.95 -11.33
CA ARG A 735 -14.38 -33.26 -11.08
C ARG A 735 -14.83 -32.32 -12.21
N HIS A 736 -13.90 -31.74 -12.95
CA HIS A 736 -14.19 -30.80 -14.05
C HIS A 736 -13.68 -31.31 -15.40
N ARG A 737 -13.18 -32.56 -15.46
CA ARG A 737 -12.51 -33.12 -16.64
C ARG A 737 -13.48 -34.00 -17.43
N ILE A 738 -14.13 -33.36 -18.42
CA ILE A 738 -14.99 -34.11 -19.39
C ILE A 738 -14.13 -35.03 -20.22
N ASP A 739 -12.97 -34.61 -20.67
CA ASP A 739 -11.99 -35.35 -21.46
C ASP A 739 -11.47 -36.60 -20.76
N LEU A 740 -11.34 -36.59 -19.44
CA LEU A 740 -10.97 -37.74 -18.63
C LEU A 740 -12.19 -38.53 -18.10
N GLY A 741 -13.39 -38.29 -18.59
CA GLY A 741 -14.59 -39.01 -18.22
C GLY A 741 -15.12 -38.76 -16.82
N GLY A 742 -14.64 -37.74 -16.14
CA GLY A 742 -15.05 -37.31 -14.78
C GLY A 742 -16.40 -36.60 -14.75
N VAL A 743 -16.92 -36.19 -15.90
CA VAL A 743 -18.22 -35.51 -16.06
C VAL A 743 -18.99 -36.07 -17.22
N ARG A 744 -20.32 -36.30 -17.03
CA ARG A 744 -21.30 -36.62 -18.04
C ARG A 744 -22.40 -35.58 -18.02
N LEU A 745 -22.68 -35.00 -19.18
CA LEU A 745 -23.67 -33.93 -19.35
C LEU A 745 -24.90 -34.41 -20.11
N ASP A 746 -25.98 -33.65 -20.06
CA ASP A 746 -27.21 -33.85 -20.81
C ASP A 746 -27.86 -35.22 -20.63
N LEU A 747 -27.85 -35.72 -19.40
CA LEU A 747 -28.58 -36.95 -19.06
C LEU A 747 -30.05 -36.59 -18.87
N THR A 748 -30.89 -37.07 -19.79
CA THR A 748 -32.28 -36.63 -19.93
C THR A 748 -33.30 -37.54 -19.33
N ASP A 749 -32.91 -38.76 -18.95
CA ASP A 749 -33.82 -39.84 -18.46
C ASP A 749 -33.10 -40.78 -17.47
N PRO A 750 -33.87 -41.54 -16.65
CA PRO A 750 -33.31 -42.48 -15.66
C PRO A 750 -32.38 -43.53 -16.26
N ALA A 751 -32.69 -44.07 -17.42
CA ALA A 751 -31.91 -45.15 -18.03
C ALA A 751 -30.51 -44.63 -18.47
N SER A 752 -30.45 -43.46 -19.05
CA SER A 752 -29.18 -42.80 -19.42
C SER A 752 -28.32 -42.47 -18.20
N LEU A 753 -28.93 -42.04 -17.09
CA LEU A 753 -28.22 -41.71 -15.85
C LEU A 753 -27.67 -43.00 -15.17
N VAL A 754 -28.43 -44.07 -15.10
CA VAL A 754 -27.98 -45.39 -14.59
C VAL A 754 -26.78 -45.86 -15.40
N ALA A 755 -26.90 -45.90 -16.73
CA ALA A 755 -25.81 -46.33 -17.61
C ALA A 755 -24.56 -45.45 -17.45
N ALA A 756 -24.72 -44.12 -17.31
CA ALA A 756 -23.62 -43.20 -17.08
C ALA A 756 -22.94 -43.42 -15.72
N THR A 757 -23.70 -43.73 -14.67
CA THR A 757 -23.19 -44.03 -13.33
C THR A 757 -22.34 -45.30 -13.35
N ASP A 758 -22.81 -46.37 -13.99
CA ASP A 758 -22.07 -47.62 -14.08
C ASP A 758 -20.79 -47.47 -14.92
N GLN A 759 -20.88 -46.80 -16.05
CA GLN A 759 -19.71 -46.48 -16.89
C GLN A 759 -18.67 -45.65 -16.15
N MET A 760 -19.10 -44.60 -15.47
CA MET A 760 -18.20 -43.74 -14.71
C MET A 760 -17.55 -44.50 -13.57
N ARG A 761 -18.30 -45.34 -12.83
CA ARG A 761 -17.77 -46.18 -11.76
C ARG A 761 -16.72 -47.16 -12.30
N THR A 762 -16.98 -47.75 -13.44
CA THR A 762 -16.05 -48.67 -14.12
C THR A 762 -14.76 -47.91 -14.53
N HIS A 763 -14.92 -46.73 -15.06
CA HIS A 763 -13.78 -45.85 -15.45
C HIS A 763 -12.94 -45.44 -14.25
N LEU A 764 -13.58 -45.02 -13.16
CA LEU A 764 -12.92 -44.58 -11.93
C LEU A 764 -12.15 -45.72 -11.23
N ARG A 765 -12.48 -46.99 -11.45
CA ARG A 765 -11.64 -48.12 -10.97
C ARG A 765 -10.23 -48.07 -11.52
N GLY A 766 -10.05 -47.60 -12.76
CA GLY A 766 -8.73 -47.44 -13.38
C GLY A 766 -7.86 -46.39 -12.69
N PHE A 767 -8.46 -45.47 -11.92
CA PHE A 767 -7.78 -44.43 -11.14
C PHE A 767 -7.73 -44.75 -9.64
N GLY A 768 -8.24 -45.90 -9.17
CA GLY A 768 -8.32 -46.25 -7.75
C GLY A 768 -9.41 -45.50 -6.98
N GLU A 769 -10.40 -44.90 -7.66
CA GLU A 769 -11.41 -43.99 -7.08
C GLU A 769 -12.85 -44.58 -7.18
N ALA A 770 -12.96 -45.89 -7.29
CA ALA A 770 -14.24 -46.57 -7.53
C ALA A 770 -15.30 -46.38 -6.44
N ASP A 771 -14.85 -46.19 -5.18
CA ASP A 771 -15.70 -46.07 -4.00
C ASP A 771 -16.16 -44.64 -3.72
N ARG A 772 -15.68 -43.67 -4.51
CA ARG A 772 -16.06 -42.26 -4.35
C ARG A 772 -17.54 -42.06 -4.75
N PRO A 773 -18.27 -41.23 -4.02
CA PRO A 773 -19.61 -40.80 -4.40
C PRO A 773 -19.59 -39.98 -5.69
N PHE A 774 -20.73 -39.82 -6.29
CA PHE A 774 -20.97 -38.95 -7.43
C PHE A 774 -21.75 -37.70 -7.00
N GLU A 775 -21.74 -36.69 -7.84
CA GLU A 775 -22.59 -35.52 -7.72
C GLU A 775 -23.56 -35.50 -8.91
N VAL A 776 -24.86 -35.42 -8.61
CA VAL A 776 -25.91 -35.16 -9.59
C VAL A 776 -26.28 -33.69 -9.49
N GLN A 777 -26.21 -32.99 -10.61
CA GLN A 777 -26.48 -31.54 -10.69
C GLN A 777 -27.42 -31.27 -11.86
N ARG A 778 -28.44 -30.42 -11.65
CA ARG A 778 -29.29 -29.94 -12.72
C ARG A 778 -28.47 -29.23 -13.77
N MET A 779 -28.77 -29.46 -15.08
CA MET A 779 -28.14 -28.67 -16.15
C MET A 779 -28.52 -27.21 -16.05
N SER A 780 -27.51 -26.34 -16.24
CA SER A 780 -27.75 -24.91 -16.42
C SER A 780 -28.13 -24.60 -17.86
N ALA A 781 -28.69 -23.42 -18.09
CA ALA A 781 -28.86 -22.91 -19.44
C ALA A 781 -27.50 -22.86 -20.18
N PRO A 782 -27.48 -23.10 -21.50
CA PRO A 782 -26.24 -22.93 -22.28
C PRO A 782 -25.70 -21.55 -22.18
N GLY A 783 -24.36 -21.42 -22.10
CA GLY A 783 -23.70 -20.14 -21.91
C GLY A 783 -22.20 -20.20 -22.08
N ALA A 784 -21.52 -19.10 -21.73
CA ALA A 784 -20.07 -19.03 -21.65
C ALA A 784 -19.61 -19.49 -20.26
N ALA A 785 -18.73 -20.49 -20.24
CA ALA A 785 -18.11 -20.93 -19.00
C ALA A 785 -16.96 -19.99 -18.63
N CYS A 786 -16.99 -19.51 -17.40
CA CYS A 786 -15.99 -18.61 -16.84
C CYS A 786 -15.40 -19.20 -15.55
N VAL A 787 -14.24 -18.67 -15.15
CA VAL A 787 -13.60 -18.96 -13.87
C VAL A 787 -13.33 -17.65 -13.14
N ILE A 788 -13.69 -17.61 -11.85
CA ILE A 788 -13.38 -16.50 -10.94
C ILE A 788 -12.58 -17.08 -9.79
N ARG A 789 -11.43 -16.52 -9.54
CA ARG A 789 -10.56 -16.90 -8.43
C ARG A 789 -10.30 -15.72 -7.53
N SER A 790 -10.16 -15.99 -6.25
CA SER A 790 -9.63 -15.01 -5.29
C SER A 790 -8.58 -15.72 -4.46
N GLY A 791 -7.51 -15.02 -4.18
CA GLY A 791 -6.45 -15.53 -3.33
C GLY A 791 -5.70 -14.41 -2.64
N GLU A 792 -5.16 -14.74 -1.50
CA GLU A 792 -4.35 -13.82 -0.74
C GLU A 792 -2.90 -13.90 -1.20
N ASP A 793 -2.42 -12.81 -1.79
CA ASP A 793 -1.02 -12.68 -2.17
C ASP A 793 -0.24 -11.97 -1.07
N PRO A 794 0.93 -12.52 -0.67
CA PRO A 794 1.76 -11.92 0.39
C PRO A 794 2.26 -10.51 0.08
N ARG A 795 2.29 -10.10 -1.21
CA ARG A 795 2.76 -8.78 -1.66
C ARG A 795 1.62 -7.81 -1.97
N PHE A 796 0.47 -8.31 -2.43
CA PHE A 796 -0.61 -7.47 -2.95
C PHE A 796 -1.90 -7.55 -2.12
N GLY A 797 -1.96 -8.46 -1.13
CA GLY A 797 -3.19 -8.70 -0.39
C GLY A 797 -4.18 -9.52 -1.23
N PRO A 798 -5.50 -9.28 -1.10
CA PRO A 798 -6.49 -10.04 -1.82
C PRO A 798 -6.47 -9.69 -3.31
N VAL A 799 -6.13 -10.67 -4.13
CA VAL A 799 -6.15 -10.56 -5.61
C VAL A 799 -7.33 -11.36 -6.13
N VAL A 800 -8.15 -10.72 -6.93
CA VAL A 800 -9.25 -11.36 -7.66
C VAL A 800 -8.82 -11.54 -9.12
N SER A 801 -9.15 -12.71 -9.69
CA SER A 801 -8.80 -13.03 -11.07
C SER A 801 -10.03 -13.51 -11.82
N PHE A 802 -10.13 -13.14 -13.08
CA PHE A 802 -11.21 -13.51 -13.97
C PHE A 802 -10.67 -14.03 -15.31
N GLY A 803 -11.28 -15.09 -15.86
CA GLY A 803 -11.01 -15.61 -17.20
C GLY A 803 -12.16 -16.45 -17.70
N LEU A 804 -12.15 -16.78 -19.00
CA LEU A 804 -13.02 -17.82 -19.52
C LEU A 804 -12.47 -19.20 -19.10
N ALA A 805 -13.35 -20.17 -18.96
CA ALA A 805 -12.96 -21.54 -18.64
C ALA A 805 -12.63 -22.33 -19.91
N GLY A 806 -11.64 -23.21 -19.82
CA GLY A 806 -11.25 -24.13 -20.90
C GLY A 806 -9.74 -24.33 -20.98
N ASP A 807 -9.31 -25.54 -21.35
CA ASP A 807 -7.89 -25.96 -21.38
C ASP A 807 -6.99 -25.00 -22.16
N ALA A 808 -7.48 -24.49 -23.31
CA ALA A 808 -6.72 -23.56 -24.13
C ALA A 808 -6.52 -22.20 -23.44
N VAL A 809 -7.50 -21.73 -22.70
CA VAL A 809 -7.44 -20.47 -21.95
C VAL A 809 -6.49 -20.60 -20.76
N ASP A 810 -6.57 -21.73 -20.05
CA ASP A 810 -5.67 -22.03 -18.93
C ASP A 810 -4.22 -22.14 -19.39
N LEU A 811 -3.96 -22.81 -20.52
CA LEU A 811 -2.61 -22.93 -21.11
C LEU A 811 -2.05 -21.57 -21.59
N LEU A 812 -2.89 -20.69 -22.11
CA LEU A 812 -2.49 -19.36 -22.57
C LEU A 812 -2.39 -18.34 -21.43
N GLY A 813 -2.90 -18.68 -20.23
CA GLY A 813 -2.93 -17.79 -19.07
C GLY A 813 -3.76 -16.51 -19.32
N ASP A 814 -4.85 -16.61 -20.10
CA ASP A 814 -5.72 -15.48 -20.46
C ASP A 814 -6.64 -15.12 -19.29
N MET A 815 -6.03 -14.50 -18.28
CA MET A 815 -6.68 -14.06 -17.05
C MET A 815 -6.45 -12.57 -16.84
N SER A 816 -7.46 -11.86 -16.37
CA SER A 816 -7.33 -10.52 -15.81
C SER A 816 -7.23 -10.58 -14.29
N HIS A 817 -6.61 -9.60 -13.69
CA HIS A 817 -6.35 -9.54 -12.26
C HIS A 817 -6.66 -8.16 -11.68
N GLY A 818 -7.12 -8.11 -10.43
CA GLY A 818 -7.38 -6.87 -9.71
C GLY A 818 -7.15 -7.03 -8.22
N ILE A 819 -6.76 -5.94 -7.54
CA ILE A 819 -6.63 -5.90 -6.08
C ILE A 819 -8.00 -5.56 -5.49
N ALA A 820 -8.50 -6.40 -4.58
CA ALA A 820 -9.73 -6.10 -3.86
C ALA A 820 -9.48 -5.03 -2.76
N PRO A 821 -10.48 -4.18 -2.44
CA PRO A 821 -11.80 -4.13 -3.05
C PRO A 821 -11.77 -3.45 -4.44
N LEU A 822 -12.45 -4.07 -5.41
CA LEU A 822 -12.62 -3.53 -6.75
C LEU A 822 -13.67 -2.40 -6.75
N THR A 823 -13.60 -1.54 -7.77
CA THR A 823 -14.68 -0.60 -8.10
C THR A 823 -15.58 -1.18 -9.19
N ASP A 824 -16.71 -0.53 -9.45
CA ASP A 824 -17.61 -0.92 -10.56
C ASP A 824 -16.96 -0.79 -11.93
N VAL A 825 -16.00 0.14 -12.08
CA VAL A 825 -15.16 0.27 -13.29
C VAL A 825 -14.15 -0.85 -13.37
N ASP A 826 -13.43 -1.16 -12.27
CA ASP A 826 -12.45 -2.25 -12.24
C ASP A 826 -13.09 -3.59 -12.65
N VAL A 827 -14.29 -3.91 -12.14
CA VAL A 827 -15.03 -5.12 -12.49
C VAL A 827 -15.35 -5.19 -13.99
N ARG A 828 -15.85 -4.09 -14.55
CA ARG A 828 -16.16 -4.01 -15.99
C ARG A 828 -14.91 -4.12 -16.88
N GLU A 829 -13.81 -3.47 -16.47
CA GLU A 829 -12.55 -3.52 -17.19
C GLU A 829 -11.94 -4.93 -17.14
N MET A 830 -11.95 -5.62 -16.00
CA MET A 830 -11.43 -6.96 -15.85
C MET A 830 -12.12 -7.96 -16.81
N ILE A 831 -13.45 -7.87 -16.94
CA ILE A 831 -14.20 -8.73 -17.85
C ILE A 831 -13.85 -8.47 -19.32
N ARG A 832 -13.54 -7.21 -19.66
CA ARG A 832 -13.18 -6.81 -21.04
C ARG A 832 -11.71 -7.03 -21.37
N ALA A 833 -10.83 -7.10 -20.37
CA ALA A 833 -9.39 -7.19 -20.55
C ALA A 833 -8.91 -8.56 -21.06
N VAL A 834 -9.67 -9.64 -20.82
CA VAL A 834 -9.30 -10.99 -21.30
C VAL A 834 -9.41 -11.06 -22.84
N ARG A 835 -8.46 -11.71 -23.49
CA ARG A 835 -8.40 -11.83 -24.97
C ARG A 835 -9.61 -12.58 -25.52
N ALA A 836 -10.08 -13.58 -24.80
CA ALA A 836 -11.29 -14.34 -25.12
C ALA A 836 -12.59 -13.58 -24.81
N GLY A 837 -12.53 -12.37 -24.21
CA GLY A 837 -13.65 -11.51 -23.82
C GLY A 837 -14.71 -11.28 -24.91
N PRO A 838 -14.35 -11.10 -26.21
CA PRO A 838 -15.35 -10.93 -27.28
C PRO A 838 -16.44 -12.04 -27.29
N ARG A 839 -16.14 -13.24 -26.78
CA ARG A 839 -17.10 -14.34 -26.62
C ARG A 839 -18.30 -13.98 -25.75
N LEU A 840 -18.12 -13.09 -24.77
CA LEU A 840 -19.15 -12.63 -23.84
C LEU A 840 -20.10 -11.60 -24.48
N PHE A 841 -19.61 -10.84 -25.44
CA PHE A 841 -20.33 -9.72 -26.08
C PHE A 841 -20.96 -10.10 -27.44
N GLY A 842 -20.92 -11.38 -27.79
CA GLY A 842 -21.38 -11.91 -29.09
C GLY A 842 -20.21 -12.08 -30.07
N TYR A 843 -20.03 -13.34 -30.54
CA TYR A 843 -18.90 -13.67 -31.40
C TYR A 843 -19.29 -14.74 -32.42
N ARG A 844 -19.07 -14.50 -33.71
CA ARG A 844 -19.33 -15.47 -34.80
C ARG A 844 -20.72 -16.11 -34.75
N GLY A 845 -21.75 -15.31 -34.52
CA GLY A 845 -23.13 -15.76 -34.49
C GLY A 845 -23.61 -16.31 -33.15
N LEU A 846 -22.77 -16.38 -32.13
CA LEU A 846 -23.17 -16.68 -30.76
C LEU A 846 -23.77 -15.41 -30.13
N PRO A 847 -24.89 -15.52 -29.38
CA PRO A 847 -25.51 -14.37 -28.72
C PRO A 847 -24.63 -13.83 -27.61
N PRO A 848 -24.77 -12.54 -27.24
CA PRO A 848 -24.16 -11.99 -26.03
C PRO A 848 -24.77 -12.69 -24.79
N VAL A 849 -23.95 -12.75 -23.72
CA VAL A 849 -24.38 -13.29 -22.43
C VAL A 849 -24.78 -12.18 -21.48
N ASP A 850 -25.37 -12.53 -20.34
CA ASP A 850 -25.71 -11.58 -19.26
C ASP A 850 -24.45 -11.12 -18.52
N VAL A 851 -23.72 -10.18 -19.10
CA VAL A 851 -22.50 -9.63 -18.53
C VAL A 851 -22.78 -8.96 -17.18
N ALA A 852 -23.95 -8.36 -16.97
CA ALA A 852 -24.30 -7.72 -15.71
C ALA A 852 -24.39 -8.73 -14.54
N ALA A 853 -24.95 -9.93 -14.79
CA ALA A 853 -24.95 -11.00 -13.80
C ALA A 853 -23.52 -11.51 -13.49
N LEU A 854 -22.63 -11.54 -14.49
CA LEU A 854 -21.22 -11.87 -14.29
C LEU A 854 -20.50 -10.79 -13.46
N GLU A 855 -20.74 -9.52 -13.77
CA GLU A 855 -20.20 -8.37 -13.03
C GLU A 855 -20.63 -8.44 -11.54
N ASP A 856 -21.89 -8.81 -11.26
CA ASP A 856 -22.38 -8.97 -9.88
C ASP A 856 -21.66 -10.08 -9.13
N VAL A 857 -21.47 -11.27 -9.75
CA VAL A 857 -20.72 -12.36 -9.11
C VAL A 857 -19.27 -11.96 -8.82
N LEU A 858 -18.59 -11.33 -9.78
CA LEU A 858 -17.20 -10.87 -9.61
C LEU A 858 -17.09 -9.80 -8.52
N ALA A 859 -18.06 -8.88 -8.45
CA ALA A 859 -18.15 -7.86 -7.41
C ALA A 859 -18.29 -8.48 -6.02
N ARG A 860 -19.17 -9.48 -5.86
CA ARG A 860 -19.40 -10.21 -4.61
C ARG A 860 -18.17 -10.97 -4.14
N VAL A 861 -17.44 -11.61 -5.06
CA VAL A 861 -16.16 -12.25 -4.77
C VAL A 861 -15.12 -11.24 -4.30
N SER A 862 -15.08 -10.05 -4.91
CA SER A 862 -14.17 -8.98 -4.49
C SER A 862 -14.45 -8.50 -3.06
N VAL A 863 -15.72 -8.29 -2.71
CA VAL A 863 -16.10 -7.87 -1.35
C VAL A 863 -15.80 -8.97 -0.33
N LEU A 864 -16.08 -10.24 -0.66
CA LEU A 864 -15.75 -11.38 0.18
C LEU A 864 -14.25 -11.45 0.48
N ALA A 865 -13.42 -11.27 -0.56
CA ALA A 865 -11.96 -11.33 -0.44
C ALA A 865 -11.39 -10.18 0.41
N ASP A 866 -12.02 -9.00 0.38
CA ASP A 866 -11.63 -7.89 1.24
C ASP A 866 -12.07 -8.08 2.69
N ASP A 867 -13.29 -8.58 2.92
CA ASP A 867 -13.91 -8.76 4.23
C ASP A 867 -13.32 -9.93 5.05
N LEU A 868 -12.88 -11.00 4.37
CA LEU A 868 -12.47 -12.27 4.98
C LEU A 868 -11.03 -12.65 4.61
N PRO A 869 -10.04 -12.08 5.27
CA PRO A 869 -8.62 -12.40 5.01
C PRO A 869 -8.26 -13.86 5.32
N GLU A 870 -9.07 -14.57 6.11
CA GLU A 870 -8.93 -16.00 6.39
C GLU A 870 -9.26 -16.87 5.17
N VAL A 871 -10.00 -16.34 4.18
CA VAL A 871 -10.22 -17.03 2.91
C VAL A 871 -8.94 -16.96 2.09
N HIS A 872 -8.09 -17.96 2.28
CA HIS A 872 -6.78 -18.05 1.65
C HIS A 872 -6.88 -18.23 0.14
N GLN A 873 -7.85 -19.02 -0.30
CA GLN A 873 -8.17 -19.26 -1.71
C GLN A 873 -9.66 -19.51 -1.89
N LEU A 874 -10.24 -18.88 -2.90
CA LEU A 874 -11.57 -19.14 -3.41
C LEU A 874 -11.48 -19.36 -4.91
N GLU A 875 -12.13 -20.41 -5.41
CA GLU A 875 -12.32 -20.65 -6.83
C GLU A 875 -13.79 -20.95 -7.10
N LEU A 876 -14.39 -20.19 -8.00
CA LEU A 876 -15.69 -20.46 -8.59
C LEU A 876 -15.45 -21.00 -10.02
N HIS A 877 -15.70 -22.29 -10.21
CA HIS A 877 -15.43 -22.96 -11.48
C HIS A 877 -16.34 -24.18 -11.69
N PRO A 878 -17.09 -24.24 -12.82
CA PRO A 878 -17.32 -23.14 -13.74
C PRO A 878 -18.45 -22.21 -13.26
N VAL A 879 -18.36 -20.94 -13.69
CA VAL A 879 -19.48 -20.00 -13.66
C VAL A 879 -20.02 -19.93 -15.08
N VAL A 880 -21.22 -20.47 -15.31
CA VAL A 880 -21.84 -20.47 -16.63
C VAL A 880 -22.75 -19.27 -16.78
N VAL A 881 -22.44 -18.39 -17.72
CA VAL A 881 -23.18 -17.17 -17.98
C VAL A 881 -24.01 -17.36 -19.22
N GLY A 882 -25.33 -17.42 -19.05
CA GLY A 882 -26.30 -17.56 -20.14
C GLY A 882 -26.72 -16.20 -20.72
N GLU A 883 -27.70 -16.20 -21.62
CA GLU A 883 -28.34 -14.97 -22.10
C GLU A 883 -29.10 -14.23 -20.98
N ARG A 884 -29.44 -14.93 -19.92
CA ARG A 884 -30.05 -14.41 -18.68
C ARG A 884 -29.45 -15.13 -17.49
N GLY A 885 -28.82 -14.36 -16.61
CA GLY A 885 -28.24 -14.81 -15.35
C GLY A 885 -26.91 -15.53 -15.47
N ALA A 886 -26.29 -15.76 -14.33
CA ALA A 886 -25.05 -16.52 -14.15
C ALA A 886 -25.31 -17.67 -13.15
N ALA A 887 -24.91 -18.90 -13.50
CA ALA A 887 -25.01 -20.07 -12.65
C ALA A 887 -23.63 -20.47 -12.13
N VAL A 888 -23.42 -20.46 -10.84
CA VAL A 888 -22.18 -20.92 -10.19
C VAL A 888 -22.31 -22.42 -9.95
N LEU A 889 -21.68 -23.24 -10.80
CA LEU A 889 -21.84 -24.69 -10.78
C LEU A 889 -20.90 -25.39 -9.80
N GLY A 890 -19.82 -24.74 -9.39
CA GLY A 890 -18.87 -25.32 -8.44
C GLY A 890 -18.09 -24.22 -7.70
N ALA A 891 -17.74 -24.52 -6.47
CA ALA A 891 -16.91 -23.67 -5.65
C ALA A 891 -15.93 -24.50 -4.82
N GLN A 892 -14.75 -23.96 -4.62
CA GLN A 892 -13.75 -24.44 -3.67
C GLN A 892 -13.31 -23.29 -2.81
N VAL A 893 -13.35 -23.47 -1.48
CA VAL A 893 -12.94 -22.46 -0.50
C VAL A 893 -11.91 -23.07 0.43
N GLN A 894 -10.80 -22.41 0.59
CA GLN A 894 -9.75 -22.78 1.52
C GLN A 894 -9.55 -21.66 2.56
N LEU A 895 -9.57 -22.04 3.82
CA LEU A 895 -9.30 -21.16 4.95
C LEU A 895 -7.89 -21.41 5.47
N ALA A 896 -7.22 -20.35 5.89
CA ALA A 896 -5.94 -20.42 6.59
C ALA A 896 -5.86 -19.33 7.65
N GLY A 897 -5.09 -19.60 8.71
CA GLY A 897 -4.75 -18.58 9.70
C GLY A 897 -4.00 -17.42 9.03
N THR A 898 -4.31 -16.21 9.42
CA THR A 898 -3.66 -15.01 8.91
C THR A 898 -2.75 -14.42 9.97
N ASP A 899 -1.48 -14.16 9.64
CA ASP A 899 -0.58 -13.31 10.44
C ASP A 899 -0.92 -11.80 10.29
N ARG A 900 -2.13 -11.49 9.85
CA ARG A 900 -2.49 -10.16 9.41
C ARG A 900 -2.94 -9.28 10.54
N VAL A 901 -2.39 -8.07 10.50
CA VAL A 901 -2.98 -6.92 11.15
C VAL A 901 -4.19 -6.48 10.33
N ASP A 902 -5.37 -6.44 10.94
CA ASP A 902 -6.58 -5.89 10.33
C ASP A 902 -6.28 -4.50 9.74
N SER A 903 -6.73 -4.25 8.52
CA SER A 903 -6.56 -2.95 7.85
C SER A 903 -7.22 -1.78 8.61
N GLY A 904 -8.13 -2.08 9.55
CA GLY A 904 -8.74 -1.10 10.46
C GLY A 904 -7.86 -0.69 11.63
N ARG A 905 -6.66 -1.26 11.80
CA ARG A 905 -5.70 -0.85 12.82
C ARG A 905 -4.56 -0.05 12.22
N ARG A 906 -4.22 1.05 12.87
CA ARG A 906 -2.98 1.77 12.58
C ARG A 906 -1.86 1.12 13.36
N VAL A 907 -0.96 0.42 12.69
CA VAL A 907 0.14 -0.33 13.30
C VAL A 907 1.43 0.01 12.60
N LEU A 908 2.43 0.38 13.38
CA LEU A 908 3.81 0.46 12.92
C LEU A 908 4.41 -0.95 12.82
N PRO A 909 5.39 -1.20 11.94
CA PRO A 909 6.11 -2.47 11.88
C PRO A 909 6.79 -2.78 13.22
N THR A 910 6.72 -4.04 13.66
CA THR A 910 7.35 -4.53 14.90
C THR A 910 8.54 -5.41 14.59
#